data_366270e01086b413cd6a24445b942295
#
_entry.id   366270e01086b413cd6a24445b942295
#
_cell.length_a   1.000
_cell.length_b   1.000
_cell.length_c   1.000
_cell.angle_alpha   90.00
_cell.angle_beta   90.00
_cell.angle_gamma   90.00
#
_symmetry.space_group_name_H-M   'P 1'
#
loop_
_entity.id
_entity.type
_entity.pdbx_description
1 polymer ?
#
loop_
_entity_poly.entity_id
_entity_poly.type
_entity_poly.pdbx_seq_one_letter_code
_entity_poly.pdbx_strand_id
1 'polypeptide(L)'
;MKAVAKLWAWGLLWFIWMGLSLAAFAQSSLPDYTRWSSESAYVERQILQQNVSESLRGLVADWRDQFIRASDANSGRIATLQEQILALGDPPAEGQNDPLAQRRRALNADLAKLQVPVAQAQEALSKAQGLVKEIDQLIRAEQKSALFELSKSPLSIVAWPKALLELSDIMGGLLGETFETIPLALTLLAGKQLLASFVLSLLIALLLLLAAPRIVQRLSRDLTYQCQGLVWSTGFLSTLVIAVVKASGLHFLLLTLLENGFLGFQGTLLIERALDHYWAAWIFGAFWLGQRLFVGETAVLTADGNQSDERNARLVGALAIVFIVHAVLELVAHHEASSQHVLVIWTFPLLVLTTLILMRLAQQPIENAEEAVALDASAEKTAPLYQTMMWLLRRVSRFVAIIATLAGALGYMNAANALLYPFVLTLGLLASILVLQRLVSDTYEVFLGKAGAGKDALLPILIGFSFLILALPVFALIWGARAVDLIELWSQVLSGVQIGETRLSPGEFLTFVIIFTAGYMATRFVQSALKGSVLPKTSIDPGAQTALVSGIGYIGIFLAALVAISSIGIDLSSLAIVAGALSVGIGFGLQNIVSNFVSGIILLIERPVSEGDWIEVGGKMGYVRNISVRSTRIETFDRSDIIVPNADLVAGVVTNYTRGNTLGRVIVPVGVAYGTDTKHVERLLLEIAGNHPLVMGDPAPYVVFSAFGDSSLNFEIRAILRDVNAMLRVKTDLNHEIAAVFQAEGIEMPFVQRDIWLRNPEALTDGAKSSKSG
;
A
#
# COMPACT_ATOMS: atom_id res chain seq x y z
N MET A 1 -12.25 24.23 13.71
CA MET A 1 -12.27 23.01 12.91
C MET A 1 -12.74 23.22 11.45
N LYS A 2 -13.92 23.82 11.15
CA LYS A 2 -14.38 24.02 9.75
C LYS A 2 -13.51 24.95 8.88
N ALA A 3 -12.83 25.93 9.44
CA ALA A 3 -11.95 26.86 8.72
C ALA A 3 -10.60 26.22 8.32
N VAL A 4 -10.05 25.37 9.19
CA VAL A 4 -8.78 24.66 8.93
C VAL A 4 -8.97 23.57 7.88
N ALA A 5 -10.11 22.86 7.92
CA ALA A 5 -10.46 21.88 6.89
C ALA A 5 -10.63 22.52 5.50
N LYS A 6 -11.16 23.77 5.44
CA LYS A 6 -11.24 24.53 4.18
C LYS A 6 -9.87 24.95 3.65
N LEU A 7 -8.93 25.36 4.52
CA LEU A 7 -7.56 25.72 4.11
C LEU A 7 -6.79 24.51 3.57
N TRP A 8 -6.97 23.32 4.17
CA TRP A 8 -6.37 22.08 3.66
C TRP A 8 -7.00 21.63 2.33
N ALA A 9 -8.33 21.79 2.19
CA ALA A 9 -9.00 21.50 0.92
C ALA A 9 -8.55 22.44 -0.22
N TRP A 10 -8.31 23.72 0.09
CA TRP A 10 -7.75 24.67 -0.88
C TRP A 10 -6.29 24.40 -1.21
N GLY A 11 -5.48 23.99 -0.25
CA GLY A 11 -4.09 23.55 -0.48
C GLY A 11 -4.01 22.30 -1.35
N LEU A 12 -4.87 21.31 -1.12
CA LEU A 12 -4.97 20.10 -1.94
C LEU A 12 -5.49 20.40 -3.36
N LEU A 13 -6.49 21.27 -3.49
CA LEU A 13 -6.99 21.73 -4.80
C LEU A 13 -5.92 22.50 -5.57
N TRP A 14 -5.11 23.32 -4.91
CA TRP A 14 -4.02 24.05 -5.55
C TRP A 14 -2.90 23.11 -6.02
N PHE A 15 -2.58 22.05 -5.23
CA PHE A 15 -1.62 21.00 -5.62
C PHE A 15 -2.12 20.16 -6.79
N ILE A 16 -3.42 19.83 -6.82
CA ILE A 16 -4.07 19.10 -7.92
C ILE A 16 -4.12 19.97 -9.18
N TRP A 17 -4.42 21.27 -9.02
CA TRP A 17 -4.44 22.22 -10.13
C TRP A 17 -3.04 22.46 -10.72
N MET A 18 -2.00 22.51 -9.89
CA MET A 18 -0.60 22.60 -10.32
C MET A 18 -0.13 21.32 -11.03
N GLY A 19 -0.61 20.14 -10.63
CA GLY A 19 -0.35 18.86 -11.30
C GLY A 19 -1.08 18.72 -12.66
N LEU A 20 -2.29 19.26 -12.77
CA LEU A 20 -3.07 19.23 -14.00
C LEU A 20 -2.59 20.25 -15.06
N SER A 21 -1.99 21.36 -14.66
CA SER A 21 -1.47 22.36 -15.59
C SER A 21 -0.17 21.93 -16.30
N LEU A 22 0.56 20.96 -15.76
CA LEU A 22 1.77 20.38 -16.39
C LEU A 22 1.45 19.36 -17.49
N ALA A 23 0.22 18.85 -17.57
CA ALA A 23 -0.16 17.83 -18.55
C ALA A 23 -0.69 18.39 -19.90
N ALA A 24 -0.82 19.70 -20.06
CA ALA A 24 -1.57 20.31 -21.18
C ALA A 24 -0.72 20.80 -22.36
N PHE A 25 0.61 20.59 -22.39
CA PHE A 25 1.44 21.01 -23.52
C PHE A 25 2.39 19.90 -23.98
N ALA A 26 1.87 18.99 -24.80
CA ALA A 26 2.71 18.17 -25.68
C ALA A 26 1.96 17.80 -26.96
N GLN A 27 1.88 18.72 -27.90
CA GLN A 27 1.76 18.33 -29.30
C GLN A 27 3.09 17.73 -29.72
N SER A 28 3.14 16.42 -29.94
CA SER A 28 4.29 15.71 -30.43
C SER A 28 4.52 16.02 -31.90
N SER A 29 5.31 17.05 -32.20
CA SER A 29 5.94 17.19 -33.51
C SER A 29 6.97 16.07 -33.65
N LEU A 30 6.98 15.38 -34.79
CA LEU A 30 8.03 14.40 -35.11
C LEU A 30 9.41 15.08 -35.02
N PRO A 31 10.45 14.40 -34.49
CA PRO A 31 11.78 14.96 -34.39
C PRO A 31 12.32 15.37 -35.76
N ASP A 32 12.97 16.53 -35.85
CA ASP A 32 13.67 16.95 -37.07
C ASP A 32 15.07 16.30 -37.16
N TYR A 33 15.15 15.19 -37.85
CA TYR A 33 16.40 14.43 -38.03
C TYR A 33 17.46 15.19 -38.82
N THR A 34 17.11 16.14 -39.69
CA THR A 34 18.10 16.96 -40.44
C THR A 34 18.78 17.93 -39.51
N ARG A 35 18.01 18.58 -38.63
CA ARG A 35 18.53 19.46 -37.60
C ARG A 35 19.38 18.67 -36.60
N TRP A 36 18.91 17.50 -36.13
CA TRP A 36 19.68 16.60 -35.29
C TRP A 36 21.05 16.23 -35.88
N SER A 37 21.08 15.87 -37.16
CA SER A 37 22.33 15.52 -37.86
C SER A 37 23.37 16.64 -37.81
N SER A 38 22.93 17.90 -38.01
CA SER A 38 23.83 19.07 -37.99
C SER A 38 24.26 19.40 -36.54
N GLU A 39 23.36 19.33 -35.58
CA GLU A 39 23.66 19.63 -34.18
C GLU A 39 24.52 18.53 -33.54
N SER A 40 24.27 17.26 -33.83
CA SER A 40 25.13 16.16 -33.34
C SER A 40 26.55 16.26 -33.86
N ALA A 41 26.75 16.63 -35.14
CA ALA A 41 28.08 16.85 -35.74
C ALA A 41 28.78 18.09 -35.11
N TYR A 42 28.04 19.12 -34.74
CA TYR A 42 28.59 20.24 -33.98
C TYR A 42 29.07 19.79 -32.59
N VAL A 43 28.24 19.03 -31.86
CA VAL A 43 28.55 18.50 -30.52
C VAL A 43 29.81 17.61 -30.60
N GLU A 44 29.90 16.68 -31.54
CA GLU A 44 31.09 15.83 -31.73
C GLU A 44 32.39 16.67 -31.92
N ARG A 45 32.31 17.77 -32.68
CA ARG A 45 33.46 18.68 -32.84
C ARG A 45 33.85 19.37 -31.55
N GLN A 46 32.84 19.80 -30.70
CA GLN A 46 33.12 20.42 -29.41
C GLN A 46 33.75 19.42 -28.44
N ILE A 47 33.31 18.16 -28.45
CA ILE A 47 33.87 17.06 -27.66
C ILE A 47 35.37 16.85 -28.06
N LEU A 48 35.64 16.78 -29.34
CA LEU A 48 37.04 16.62 -29.83
C LEU A 48 37.95 17.80 -29.43
N GLN A 49 37.40 19.00 -29.31
CA GLN A 49 38.11 20.19 -28.87
C GLN A 49 38.20 20.31 -27.34
N GLN A 50 37.63 19.37 -26.59
CA GLN A 50 37.50 19.39 -25.14
C GLN A 50 36.78 20.65 -24.62
N ASN A 51 35.97 21.31 -25.45
CA ASN A 51 35.18 22.49 -25.12
C ASN A 51 33.74 22.07 -24.82
N VAL A 52 33.54 21.39 -23.69
CA VAL A 52 32.23 20.87 -23.27
C VAL A 52 31.63 21.75 -22.20
N SER A 53 30.29 21.94 -22.25
CA SER A 53 29.53 22.74 -21.29
C SER A 53 28.22 22.05 -20.91
N GLU A 54 27.67 22.43 -19.78
CA GLU A 54 26.33 21.96 -19.36
C GLU A 54 25.24 22.34 -20.35
N SER A 55 25.36 23.46 -21.05
CA SER A 55 24.41 23.87 -22.10
C SER A 55 24.48 22.94 -23.32
N LEU A 56 25.67 22.48 -23.68
CA LEU A 56 25.86 21.51 -24.76
C LEU A 56 25.25 20.15 -24.40
N ARG A 57 25.45 19.71 -23.17
CA ARG A 57 24.80 18.51 -22.63
C ARG A 57 23.28 18.63 -22.64
N GLY A 58 22.74 19.76 -22.17
CA GLY A 58 21.30 20.05 -22.16
C GLY A 58 20.69 19.91 -23.55
N LEU A 59 21.33 20.49 -24.58
CA LEU A 59 20.89 20.39 -25.96
C LEU A 59 20.78 18.94 -26.46
N VAL A 60 21.78 18.09 -26.15
CA VAL A 60 21.74 16.66 -26.55
C VAL A 60 20.71 15.88 -25.73
N ALA A 61 20.54 16.21 -24.44
CA ALA A 61 19.55 15.60 -23.57
C ALA A 61 18.10 15.89 -24.05
N ASP A 62 17.82 17.12 -24.49
CA ASP A 62 16.53 17.49 -25.06
C ASP A 62 16.20 16.67 -26.31
N TRP A 63 17.20 16.43 -27.19
CA TRP A 63 17.05 15.56 -28.35
C TRP A 63 16.81 14.10 -27.95
N ARG A 64 17.58 13.60 -26.98
CA ARG A 64 17.37 12.24 -26.43
C ARG A 64 15.94 12.05 -25.96
N ASP A 65 15.39 13.01 -25.21
CA ASP A 65 14.02 12.94 -24.68
C ASP A 65 12.96 13.02 -25.78
N GLN A 66 13.23 13.73 -26.88
CA GLN A 66 12.38 13.72 -28.07
C GLN A 66 12.39 12.35 -28.74
N PHE A 67 13.58 11.70 -28.89
CA PHE A 67 13.69 10.37 -29.49
C PHE A 67 13.06 9.27 -28.63
N ILE A 68 13.14 9.35 -27.29
CA ILE A 68 12.43 8.44 -26.39
C ILE A 68 10.92 8.53 -26.66
N ARG A 69 10.36 9.74 -26.71
CA ARG A 69 8.93 9.93 -27.02
C ARG A 69 8.55 9.44 -28.41
N ALA A 70 9.41 9.62 -29.40
CA ALA A 70 9.17 9.17 -30.76
C ALA A 70 9.24 7.64 -30.91
N SER A 71 10.13 6.98 -30.16
CA SER A 71 10.22 5.51 -30.11
C SER A 71 8.99 4.86 -29.47
N ASP A 72 8.42 5.50 -28.46
CA ASP A 72 7.26 4.99 -27.71
C ASP A 72 5.91 5.34 -28.36
N ALA A 73 5.87 6.35 -29.21
CA ALA A 73 4.62 6.91 -29.75
C ALA A 73 3.73 5.90 -30.52
N ASN A 74 4.31 4.85 -31.10
CA ASN A 74 3.59 3.84 -31.88
C ASN A 74 3.60 2.45 -31.24
N SER A 75 4.15 2.28 -30.04
CA SER A 75 4.32 0.98 -29.38
C SER A 75 3.04 0.18 -29.24
N GLY A 76 1.95 0.81 -28.76
CA GLY A 76 0.65 0.15 -28.61
C GLY A 76 0.03 -0.27 -29.96
N ARG A 77 0.20 0.56 -31.01
CA ARG A 77 -0.33 0.24 -32.35
C ARG A 77 0.46 -0.88 -33.02
N ILE A 78 1.78 -0.90 -32.81
CA ILE A 78 2.67 -1.97 -33.28
C ILE A 78 2.29 -3.29 -32.58
N ALA A 79 2.09 -3.30 -31.26
CA ALA A 79 1.67 -4.49 -30.51
C ALA A 79 0.32 -5.02 -31.02
N THR A 80 -0.67 -4.16 -31.20
CA THR A 80 -1.99 -4.56 -31.75
C THR A 80 -1.88 -5.19 -33.14
N LEU A 81 -1.04 -4.63 -34.04
CA LEU A 81 -0.84 -5.18 -35.36
C LEU A 81 -0.12 -6.53 -35.31
N GLN A 82 0.85 -6.69 -34.41
CA GLN A 82 1.55 -7.95 -34.19
C GLN A 82 0.61 -9.03 -33.68
N GLU A 83 -0.28 -8.71 -32.71
CA GLU A 83 -1.32 -9.63 -32.24
C GLU A 83 -2.29 -10.03 -33.35
N GLN A 84 -2.72 -9.08 -34.19
CA GLN A 84 -3.57 -9.36 -35.34
C GLN A 84 -2.88 -10.28 -36.37
N ILE A 85 -1.58 -10.12 -36.59
CA ILE A 85 -0.79 -10.98 -37.47
C ILE A 85 -0.67 -12.39 -36.87
N LEU A 86 -0.40 -12.51 -35.57
CA LEU A 86 -0.34 -13.77 -34.84
C LEU A 86 -1.70 -14.51 -34.85
N ALA A 87 -2.81 -13.78 -34.71
CA ALA A 87 -4.15 -14.35 -34.78
C ALA A 87 -4.51 -14.96 -36.15
N LEU A 88 -3.81 -14.55 -37.23
CA LEU A 88 -3.98 -15.15 -38.57
C LEU A 88 -3.26 -16.51 -38.71
N GLY A 89 -2.47 -16.93 -37.73
CA GLY A 89 -1.67 -18.16 -37.74
C GLY A 89 -0.53 -18.15 -38.76
N ASP A 90 0.22 -19.24 -38.82
CA ASP A 90 1.33 -19.38 -39.76
C ASP A 90 0.84 -19.48 -41.22
N PRO A 91 1.62 -18.94 -42.19
CA PRO A 91 1.27 -19.08 -43.59
C PRO A 91 1.31 -20.56 -44.00
N PRO A 92 0.36 -21.04 -44.85
CA PRO A 92 0.37 -22.41 -45.36
C PRO A 92 1.65 -22.67 -46.14
N ALA A 93 2.07 -23.95 -46.25
CA ALA A 93 3.28 -24.36 -46.94
C ALA A 93 3.31 -23.91 -48.40
N GLU A 94 4.51 -23.67 -48.94
CA GLU A 94 4.69 -23.21 -50.34
C GLU A 94 3.91 -24.08 -51.32
N GLY A 95 3.03 -23.45 -52.12
CA GLY A 95 2.17 -24.13 -53.13
C GLY A 95 0.71 -24.32 -52.73
N GLN A 96 0.31 -23.99 -51.51
CA GLN A 96 -1.09 -23.99 -51.10
C GLN A 96 -1.75 -22.61 -51.22
N ASN A 97 -3.04 -22.57 -51.56
CA ASN A 97 -3.78 -21.33 -51.70
C ASN A 97 -4.03 -20.70 -50.30
N ASP A 98 -3.41 -19.54 -50.03
CA ASP A 98 -3.65 -18.82 -48.75
C ASP A 98 -4.81 -17.82 -48.92
N PRO A 99 -5.98 -18.10 -48.39
CA PRO A 99 -7.15 -17.18 -48.50
C PRO A 99 -6.95 -15.87 -47.72
N LEU A 100 -5.99 -15.81 -46.80
CA LEU A 100 -5.70 -14.66 -45.95
C LEU A 100 -4.43 -13.91 -46.42
N ALA A 101 -3.78 -14.31 -47.49
CA ALA A 101 -2.53 -13.74 -47.99
C ALA A 101 -2.61 -12.20 -48.19
N GLN A 102 -3.72 -11.71 -48.76
CA GLN A 102 -3.93 -10.29 -48.98
C GLN A 102 -4.02 -9.51 -47.68
N ARG A 103 -4.75 -10.02 -46.69
CA ARG A 103 -4.89 -9.41 -45.36
C ARG A 103 -3.57 -9.40 -44.60
N ARG A 104 -2.81 -10.48 -44.64
CA ARG A 104 -1.47 -10.63 -44.03
C ARG A 104 -0.47 -9.66 -44.62
N ARG A 105 -0.45 -9.48 -45.97
CA ARG A 105 0.39 -8.49 -46.67
C ARG A 105 0.03 -7.06 -46.25
N ALA A 106 -1.26 -6.73 -46.14
CA ALA A 106 -1.70 -5.41 -45.73
C ALA A 106 -1.25 -5.07 -44.29
N LEU A 107 -1.45 -6.00 -43.35
CA LEU A 107 -1.03 -5.80 -41.94
C LEU A 107 0.50 -5.70 -41.82
N ASN A 108 1.27 -6.51 -42.53
CA ASN A 108 2.74 -6.42 -42.54
C ASN A 108 3.23 -5.10 -43.17
N ALA A 109 2.56 -4.61 -44.21
CA ALA A 109 2.89 -3.31 -44.79
C ALA A 109 2.61 -2.15 -43.84
N ASP A 110 1.51 -2.21 -43.09
CA ASP A 110 1.17 -1.21 -42.08
C ASP A 110 2.10 -1.28 -40.86
N LEU A 111 2.48 -2.50 -40.44
CA LEU A 111 3.49 -2.70 -39.41
C LEU A 111 4.84 -2.12 -39.81
N ALA A 112 5.31 -2.39 -41.03
CA ALA A 112 6.57 -1.85 -41.54
C ALA A 112 6.60 -0.32 -41.59
N LYS A 113 5.47 0.33 -41.98
CA LYS A 113 5.33 1.81 -41.97
C LYS A 113 5.50 2.40 -40.57
N LEU A 114 5.08 1.71 -39.53
CA LEU A 114 5.21 2.16 -38.15
C LEU A 114 6.55 1.81 -37.52
N GLN A 115 7.20 0.73 -37.95
CA GLN A 115 8.49 0.30 -37.45
C GLN A 115 9.65 1.15 -37.94
N VAL A 116 9.59 1.66 -39.19
CA VAL A 116 10.69 2.49 -39.79
C VAL A 116 10.96 3.76 -38.96
N PRO A 117 9.95 4.59 -38.57
CA PRO A 117 10.21 5.76 -37.74
C PRO A 117 10.71 5.40 -36.34
N VAL A 118 10.28 4.26 -35.78
CA VAL A 118 10.72 3.77 -34.47
C VAL A 118 12.19 3.35 -34.54
N ALA A 119 12.61 2.62 -35.57
CA ALA A 119 14.00 2.24 -35.77
C ALA A 119 14.92 3.47 -35.96
N GLN A 120 14.50 4.47 -36.74
CA GLN A 120 15.20 5.73 -36.86
C GLN A 120 15.34 6.48 -35.55
N ALA A 121 14.25 6.52 -34.76
CA ALA A 121 14.27 7.13 -33.43
C ALA A 121 15.22 6.38 -32.47
N GLN A 122 15.24 5.06 -32.51
CA GLN A 122 16.14 4.23 -31.68
C GLN A 122 17.62 4.42 -32.05
N GLU A 123 17.95 4.53 -33.33
CA GLU A 123 19.31 4.81 -33.78
C GLU A 123 19.76 6.21 -33.30
N ALA A 124 18.93 7.23 -33.52
CA ALA A 124 19.22 8.58 -33.07
C ALA A 124 19.30 8.68 -31.54
N LEU A 125 18.45 7.93 -30.80
CA LEU A 125 18.49 7.79 -29.35
C LEU A 125 19.81 7.20 -28.87
N SER A 126 20.28 6.12 -29.49
CA SER A 126 21.55 5.47 -29.14
C SER A 126 22.73 6.43 -29.32
N LYS A 127 22.73 7.19 -30.44
CA LYS A 127 23.75 8.22 -30.68
C LYS A 127 23.68 9.35 -29.65
N ALA A 128 22.51 9.86 -29.36
CA ALA A 128 22.32 10.91 -28.33
C ALA A 128 22.77 10.46 -26.95
N GLN A 129 22.44 9.23 -26.55
CA GLN A 129 22.90 8.64 -25.29
C GLN A 129 24.42 8.50 -25.22
N GLY A 130 25.05 8.10 -26.32
CA GLY A 130 26.51 8.03 -26.45
C GLY A 130 27.18 9.38 -26.23
N LEU A 131 26.69 10.43 -26.91
CA LEU A 131 27.18 11.80 -26.77
C LEU A 131 26.98 12.37 -25.36
N VAL A 132 25.84 12.18 -24.75
CA VAL A 132 25.58 12.60 -23.35
C VAL A 132 26.59 11.93 -22.40
N LYS A 133 26.80 10.62 -22.55
CA LYS A 133 27.75 9.87 -21.72
C LYS A 133 29.20 10.39 -21.89
N GLU A 134 29.61 10.70 -23.10
CA GLU A 134 30.95 11.20 -23.38
C GLU A 134 31.13 12.61 -22.80
N ILE A 135 30.17 13.51 -23.01
CA ILE A 135 30.14 14.84 -22.37
C ILE A 135 30.21 14.73 -20.86
N ASP A 136 29.44 13.85 -20.25
CA ASP A 136 29.42 13.62 -18.81
C ASP A 136 30.77 13.12 -18.29
N GLN A 137 31.46 12.27 -19.03
CA GLN A 137 32.80 11.81 -18.67
C GLN A 137 33.83 12.94 -18.71
N LEU A 138 33.76 13.79 -19.70
CA LEU A 138 34.66 14.94 -19.81
C LEU A 138 34.42 15.98 -18.72
N ILE A 139 33.17 16.33 -18.49
CA ILE A 139 32.81 17.27 -17.39
C ILE A 139 33.25 16.71 -16.02
N ARG A 140 33.03 15.42 -15.77
CA ARG A 140 33.48 14.79 -14.50
C ARG A 140 35.01 14.74 -14.38
N ALA A 141 35.71 14.52 -15.49
CA ALA A 141 37.17 14.52 -15.50
C ALA A 141 37.71 15.94 -15.19
N GLU A 142 37.12 16.97 -15.79
CA GLU A 142 37.47 18.37 -15.52
C GLU A 142 37.17 18.76 -14.07
N GLN A 143 35.98 18.45 -13.55
CA GLN A 143 35.62 18.69 -12.15
C GLN A 143 36.56 17.97 -11.18
N LYS A 144 36.93 16.71 -11.48
CA LYS A 144 37.87 15.95 -10.67
C LYS A 144 39.27 16.58 -10.67
N SER A 145 39.79 17.04 -11.83
CA SER A 145 41.07 17.70 -11.92
C SER A 145 41.07 19.03 -11.16
N ALA A 146 40.00 19.82 -11.29
CA ALA A 146 39.83 21.07 -10.57
C ALA A 146 39.76 20.90 -9.04
N LEU A 147 39.14 19.81 -8.55
CA LEU A 147 39.10 19.52 -7.11
C LEU A 147 40.49 19.29 -6.49
N PHE A 148 41.38 18.61 -7.21
CA PHE A 148 42.72 18.28 -6.72
C PHE A 148 43.81 19.20 -7.27
N GLU A 149 43.43 20.35 -7.80
CA GLU A 149 44.39 21.36 -8.25
C GLU A 149 45.13 21.92 -7.02
N LEU A 150 46.48 21.84 -7.09
CA LEU A 150 47.34 22.30 -6.02
C LEU A 150 47.67 23.75 -6.24
N SER A 151 47.13 24.63 -5.41
CA SER A 151 47.49 26.04 -5.32
C SER A 151 48.69 26.26 -4.38
N LYS A 152 49.31 27.42 -4.42
CA LYS A 152 50.34 27.80 -3.40
C LYS A 152 49.66 27.81 -2.02
N SER A 153 50.37 27.20 -1.05
CA SER A 153 49.85 27.15 0.34
C SER A 153 49.53 28.54 0.88
N PRO A 154 48.35 28.77 1.45
CA PRO A 154 47.98 30.06 2.08
C PRO A 154 48.80 30.36 3.34
N LEU A 155 49.59 29.40 3.86
CA LEU A 155 50.49 29.59 4.99
C LEU A 155 51.77 30.34 4.58
N SER A 156 52.01 30.55 3.27
CA SER A 156 53.14 31.32 2.79
C SER A 156 52.94 32.82 3.06
N ILE A 157 53.54 33.34 4.12
CA ILE A 157 53.42 34.75 4.56
C ILE A 157 53.84 35.72 3.48
N VAL A 158 54.76 35.35 2.58
CA VAL A 158 55.26 36.20 1.52
C VAL A 158 54.17 36.60 0.49
N ALA A 159 53.15 35.80 0.30
CA ALA A 159 52.05 36.07 -0.64
C ALA A 159 50.94 36.98 -0.09
N TRP A 160 50.83 37.13 1.22
CA TRP A 160 49.78 37.91 1.87
C TRP A 160 49.77 39.40 1.56
N PRO A 161 50.91 40.13 1.59
CA PRO A 161 50.90 41.56 1.31
C PRO A 161 50.33 41.90 -0.07
N LYS A 162 50.71 41.12 -1.09
CA LYS A 162 50.21 41.31 -2.43
C LYS A 162 48.70 41.04 -2.53
N ALA A 163 48.22 39.95 -1.94
CA ALA A 163 46.81 39.61 -1.94
C ALA A 163 45.94 40.61 -1.16
N LEU A 164 46.45 41.14 -0.08
CA LEU A 164 45.75 42.20 0.71
C LEU A 164 45.70 43.53 -0.02
N LEU A 165 46.76 43.92 -0.71
CA LEU A 165 46.79 45.13 -1.53
C LEU A 165 45.78 45.02 -2.68
N GLU A 166 45.76 43.88 -3.40
CA GLU A 166 44.80 43.62 -4.46
C GLU A 166 43.34 43.68 -3.96
N LEU A 167 43.06 43.09 -2.79
CA LEU A 167 41.74 43.19 -2.14
C LEU A 167 41.38 44.63 -1.78
N SER A 168 42.34 45.39 -1.23
CA SER A 168 42.10 46.80 -0.88
C SER A 168 41.84 47.67 -2.10
N ASP A 169 42.53 47.43 -3.22
CA ASP A 169 42.32 48.12 -4.48
C ASP A 169 40.95 47.84 -5.09
N ILE A 170 40.53 46.56 -5.07
CA ILE A 170 39.21 46.17 -5.53
C ILE A 170 38.10 46.78 -4.64
N MET A 171 38.26 46.68 -3.32
CA MET A 171 37.28 47.27 -2.40
C MET A 171 37.27 48.81 -2.50
N GLY A 172 38.44 49.43 -2.74
CA GLY A 172 38.56 50.84 -2.99
C GLY A 172 37.88 51.29 -4.29
N GLY A 173 38.02 50.48 -5.35
CA GLY A 173 37.33 50.67 -6.64
C GLY A 173 35.79 50.57 -6.49
N LEU A 174 35.31 49.52 -5.82
CA LEU A 174 33.90 49.29 -5.57
C LEU A 174 33.24 50.42 -4.75
N LEU A 175 33.93 50.86 -3.70
CA LEU A 175 33.48 52.00 -2.90
C LEU A 175 33.58 53.31 -3.70
N GLY A 176 34.68 53.55 -4.44
CA GLY A 176 34.87 54.71 -5.29
C GLY A 176 33.78 54.86 -6.32
N GLU A 177 33.52 53.79 -7.11
CA GLU A 177 32.43 53.76 -8.08
C GLU A 177 31.07 54.09 -7.43
N THR A 178 30.80 53.48 -6.26
CA THR A 178 29.56 53.72 -5.55
C THR A 178 29.44 55.16 -5.05
N PHE A 179 30.52 55.76 -4.53
CA PHE A 179 30.50 57.16 -4.11
C PHE A 179 30.36 58.13 -5.29
N GLU A 180 30.87 57.83 -6.46
CA GLU A 180 30.69 58.61 -7.68
C GLU A 180 29.28 58.52 -8.26
N THR A 181 28.63 57.37 -8.14
CA THR A 181 27.28 57.14 -8.66
C THR A 181 26.17 57.72 -7.77
N ILE A 182 26.37 57.86 -6.43
CA ILE A 182 25.40 58.43 -5.52
C ILE A 182 24.93 59.84 -5.91
N PRO A 183 25.79 60.81 -6.19
CA PRO A 183 25.36 62.16 -6.59
C PRO A 183 24.56 62.13 -7.91
N LEU A 184 24.95 61.29 -8.84
CA LEU A 184 24.26 61.14 -10.11
C LEU A 184 22.85 60.52 -9.91
N ALA A 185 22.72 59.46 -9.10
CA ALA A 185 21.46 58.86 -8.71
C ALA A 185 20.54 59.89 -7.98
N LEU A 186 21.09 60.69 -7.08
CA LEU A 186 20.34 61.75 -6.40
C LEU A 186 19.85 62.86 -7.35
N THR A 187 20.62 63.21 -8.37
CA THR A 187 20.17 64.17 -9.38
C THR A 187 19.08 63.60 -10.28
N LEU A 188 19.12 62.33 -10.64
CA LEU A 188 18.08 61.61 -11.37
C LEU A 188 16.80 61.49 -10.54
N LEU A 189 16.91 61.24 -9.26
CA LEU A 189 15.80 61.18 -8.30
C LEU A 189 15.13 62.52 -8.03
N ALA A 190 15.79 63.67 -8.32
CA ALA A 190 15.22 65.01 -8.16
C ALA A 190 13.98 65.25 -9.01
N GLY A 191 13.69 64.38 -10.01
CA GLY A 191 12.37 64.29 -10.68
C GLY A 191 11.27 63.88 -9.69
N LYS A 192 10.22 64.68 -9.53
CA LYS A 192 9.18 64.52 -8.48
C LYS A 192 8.54 63.14 -8.43
N GLN A 193 8.45 62.41 -9.54
CA GLN A 193 7.82 61.06 -9.61
C GLN A 193 8.80 59.94 -9.14
N LEU A 194 10.06 60.02 -9.53
CA LEU A 194 11.11 59.06 -9.13
C LEU A 194 11.45 59.16 -7.65
N LEU A 195 11.50 60.37 -7.11
CA LEU A 195 11.72 60.57 -5.68
C LEU A 195 10.59 59.99 -4.83
N ALA A 196 9.33 60.17 -5.25
CA ALA A 196 8.19 59.61 -4.53
C ALA A 196 8.20 58.08 -4.52
N SER A 197 8.52 57.42 -5.65
CA SER A 197 8.62 55.97 -5.72
C SER A 197 9.76 55.40 -4.89
N PHE A 198 10.93 56.03 -4.92
CA PHE A 198 12.09 55.69 -4.08
C PHE A 198 11.78 55.78 -2.60
N VAL A 199 11.23 56.93 -2.15
CA VAL A 199 10.87 57.14 -0.74
C VAL A 199 9.81 56.11 -0.30
N LEU A 200 8.82 55.79 -1.15
CA LEU A 200 7.81 54.81 -0.83
C LEU A 200 8.42 53.41 -0.71
N SER A 201 9.27 53.02 -1.66
CA SER A 201 9.93 51.69 -1.61
C SER A 201 10.85 51.55 -0.42
N LEU A 202 11.61 52.59 -0.08
CA LEU A 202 12.46 52.65 1.12
C LEU A 202 11.62 52.53 2.41
N LEU A 203 10.49 53.27 2.47
CA LEU A 203 9.56 53.16 3.61
C LEU A 203 8.98 51.76 3.76
N ILE A 204 8.61 51.10 2.67
CA ILE A 204 8.14 49.71 2.68
C ILE A 204 9.24 48.77 3.19
N ALA A 205 10.48 48.92 2.69
CA ALA A 205 11.60 48.12 3.14
C ALA A 205 11.84 48.28 4.65
N LEU A 206 11.87 49.53 5.14
CA LEU A 206 12.05 49.84 6.56
C LEU A 206 10.87 49.36 7.43
N LEU A 207 9.63 49.44 6.93
CA LEU A 207 8.45 48.93 7.59
C LEU A 207 8.56 47.39 7.75
N LEU A 208 8.97 46.69 6.70
CA LEU A 208 9.18 45.25 6.76
C LEU A 208 10.33 44.83 7.69
N LEU A 209 11.41 45.56 7.69
CA LEU A 209 12.57 45.26 8.54
C LEU A 209 12.37 45.61 10.03
N LEU A 210 11.71 46.73 10.35
CA LEU A 210 11.67 47.30 11.69
C LEU A 210 10.28 47.20 12.35
N ALA A 211 9.22 47.53 11.65
CA ALA A 211 7.88 47.64 12.23
C ALA A 211 7.11 46.31 12.16
N ALA A 212 7.07 45.65 11.01
CA ALA A 212 6.31 44.41 10.82
C ALA A 212 6.71 43.28 11.77
N PRO A 213 8.00 43.01 12.07
CA PRO A 213 8.39 42.04 13.08
C PRO A 213 7.81 42.32 14.47
N ARG A 214 7.75 43.59 14.87
CA ARG A 214 7.17 44.00 16.15
C ARG A 214 5.64 43.80 16.18
N ILE A 215 4.95 44.06 15.07
CA ILE A 215 3.52 43.86 14.93
C ILE A 215 3.22 42.35 15.02
N VAL A 216 3.97 41.51 14.29
CA VAL A 216 3.81 40.03 14.32
C VAL A 216 4.02 39.50 15.72
N GLN A 217 5.05 40.01 16.46
CA GLN A 217 5.28 39.59 17.84
C GLN A 217 4.14 40.00 18.79
N ARG A 218 3.54 41.16 18.63
CA ARG A 218 2.37 41.57 19.45
C ARG A 218 1.16 40.67 19.14
N LEU A 219 0.86 40.52 17.85
CA LEU A 219 -0.26 39.71 17.42
C LEU A 219 -0.13 38.23 17.86
N SER A 220 1.09 37.68 17.81
CA SER A 220 1.33 36.30 18.24
C SER A 220 1.14 36.12 19.75
N ARG A 221 1.51 37.11 20.58
CA ARG A 221 1.27 37.07 22.02
C ARG A 221 -0.24 37.03 22.33
N ASP A 222 -1.03 37.86 21.65
CA ASP A 222 -2.48 37.88 21.84
C ASP A 222 -3.14 36.58 21.44
N LEU A 223 -2.69 35.95 20.33
CA LEU A 223 -3.17 34.64 19.87
C LEU A 223 -2.77 33.50 20.83
N THR A 224 -1.57 33.55 21.41
CA THR A 224 -1.11 32.54 22.38
C THR A 224 -1.93 32.60 23.66
N TYR A 225 -2.38 33.77 24.10
CA TYR A 225 -3.25 33.95 25.26
C TYR A 225 -4.66 33.33 25.00
N GLN A 226 -5.14 33.39 23.76
CA GLN A 226 -6.47 32.84 23.41
C GLN A 226 -6.49 31.33 23.17
N CYS A 227 -5.34 30.72 22.82
CA CYS A 227 -5.23 29.31 22.42
C CYS A 227 -4.16 28.59 23.25
N GLN A 228 -4.44 28.32 24.54
CA GLN A 228 -3.48 27.69 25.47
C GLN A 228 -2.93 26.32 25.01
N GLY A 229 -3.60 25.61 24.08
CA GLY A 229 -3.14 24.33 23.54
C GLY A 229 -2.20 24.43 22.32
N LEU A 230 -2.01 25.61 21.74
CA LEU A 230 -1.25 25.82 20.49
C LEU A 230 0.05 26.65 20.67
N VAL A 231 0.58 26.73 21.88
CA VAL A 231 1.70 27.62 22.24
C VAL A 231 2.93 27.39 21.34
N TRP A 232 3.27 26.13 21.06
CA TRP A 232 4.44 25.82 20.27
C TRP A 232 4.25 26.15 18.78
N SER A 233 3.13 25.74 18.19
CA SER A 233 2.84 25.97 16.76
C SER A 233 2.64 27.45 16.44
N THR A 234 2.00 28.23 17.32
CA THR A 234 1.89 29.69 17.17
C THR A 234 3.23 30.37 17.33
N GLY A 235 4.03 29.94 18.30
CA GLY A 235 5.41 30.39 18.48
C GLY A 235 6.31 30.07 17.29
N PHE A 236 6.20 28.88 16.70
CA PHE A 236 6.91 28.48 15.48
C PHE A 236 6.52 29.36 14.30
N LEU A 237 5.22 29.46 14.00
CA LEU A 237 4.72 30.26 12.87
C LEU A 237 5.09 31.75 13.01
N SER A 238 4.95 32.33 14.18
CA SER A 238 5.25 33.73 14.37
C SER A 238 6.73 34.07 14.15
N THR A 239 7.65 33.26 14.65
CA THR A 239 9.09 33.48 14.45
C THR A 239 9.52 33.18 13.01
N LEU A 240 8.90 32.21 12.33
CA LEU A 240 9.12 31.95 10.90
C LEU A 240 8.64 33.14 10.07
N VAL A 241 7.43 33.66 10.35
CA VAL A 241 6.90 34.85 9.68
C VAL A 241 7.81 36.05 9.91
N ILE A 242 8.34 36.23 11.11
CA ILE A 242 9.30 37.29 11.39
C ILE A 242 10.58 37.15 10.55
N ALA A 243 11.11 35.94 10.42
CA ALA A 243 12.30 35.68 9.60
C ALA A 243 12.03 35.97 8.11
N VAL A 244 10.90 35.50 7.59
CA VAL A 244 10.46 35.76 6.21
C VAL A 244 10.25 37.25 5.96
N VAL A 245 9.55 37.95 6.84
CA VAL A 245 9.30 39.40 6.72
C VAL A 245 10.60 40.20 6.72
N LYS A 246 11.58 39.85 7.59
CA LYS A 246 12.89 40.48 7.59
C LYS A 246 13.68 40.18 6.33
N ALA A 247 13.65 38.92 5.86
CA ALA A 247 14.30 38.53 4.61
C ALA A 247 13.71 39.30 3.42
N SER A 248 12.39 39.39 3.34
CA SER A 248 11.68 40.16 2.30
C SER A 248 11.99 41.65 2.38
N GLY A 249 12.09 42.19 3.60
CA GLY A 249 12.46 43.59 3.80
C GLY A 249 13.87 43.90 3.32
N LEU A 250 14.86 43.05 3.63
CA LEU A 250 16.22 43.20 3.14
C LEU A 250 16.31 43.01 1.62
N HIS A 251 15.64 42.02 1.09
CA HIS A 251 15.56 41.74 -0.37
C HIS A 251 14.97 42.99 -1.09
N PHE A 252 13.86 43.53 -0.60
CA PHE A 252 13.24 44.72 -1.15
C PHE A 252 14.11 45.97 -1.04
N LEU A 253 14.88 46.10 0.05
CA LEU A 253 15.86 47.19 0.20
C LEU A 253 16.96 47.11 -0.87
N LEU A 254 17.54 45.90 -1.06
CA LEU A 254 18.55 45.64 -2.08
C LEU A 254 18.03 45.94 -3.50
N LEU A 255 16.79 45.49 -3.80
CA LEU A 255 16.14 45.77 -5.06
C LEU A 255 15.94 47.26 -5.30
N THR A 256 15.51 48.01 -4.25
CA THR A 256 15.35 49.47 -4.30
C THR A 256 16.66 50.19 -4.62
N LEU A 257 17.78 49.75 -4.00
CA LEU A 257 19.09 50.33 -4.27
C LEU A 257 19.57 50.03 -5.71
N LEU A 258 19.29 48.82 -6.22
CA LEU A 258 19.61 48.40 -7.56
C LEU A 258 18.85 49.22 -8.62
N GLU A 259 17.51 49.28 -8.51
CA GLU A 259 16.65 49.92 -9.49
C GLU A 259 16.89 51.46 -9.58
N ASN A 260 17.36 52.08 -8.53
CA ASN A 260 17.58 53.52 -8.49
C ASN A 260 19.03 53.94 -8.78
N GLY A 261 19.89 53.00 -9.20
CA GLY A 261 21.25 53.29 -9.67
C GLY A 261 22.20 53.86 -8.63
N PHE A 262 22.02 53.53 -7.32
CA PHE A 262 22.90 54.00 -6.24
C PHE A 262 24.25 53.31 -6.21
N LEU A 263 24.44 52.27 -7.04
CA LEU A 263 25.61 51.43 -7.00
C LEU A 263 26.42 51.57 -8.29
N GLY A 264 27.73 51.50 -8.17
CA GLY A 264 28.59 51.35 -9.34
C GLY A 264 28.40 50.01 -10.01
N PHE A 265 29.07 49.79 -11.13
CA PHE A 265 28.92 48.57 -11.93
C PHE A 265 29.19 47.30 -11.11
N GLN A 266 30.26 47.26 -10.35
CA GLN A 266 30.60 46.13 -9.49
C GLN A 266 29.59 45.92 -8.37
N GLY A 267 29.13 47.00 -7.73
CA GLY A 267 28.10 46.95 -6.69
C GLY A 267 26.75 46.41 -7.23
N THR A 268 26.38 46.75 -8.46
CA THR A 268 25.20 46.27 -9.15
C THR A 268 25.27 44.76 -9.32
N LEU A 269 26.37 44.21 -9.86
CA LEU A 269 26.58 42.77 -10.02
C LEU A 269 26.48 41.98 -8.70
N LEU A 270 27.06 42.55 -7.61
CA LEU A 270 26.98 41.91 -6.28
C LEU A 270 25.54 41.84 -5.76
N ILE A 271 24.76 42.91 -5.94
CA ILE A 271 23.39 42.95 -5.47
C ILE A 271 22.47 42.09 -6.36
N GLU A 272 22.65 42.07 -7.69
CA GLU A 272 21.95 41.14 -8.55
C GLU A 272 22.16 39.70 -8.10
N ARG A 273 23.40 39.28 -7.84
CA ARG A 273 23.72 37.98 -7.30
C ARG A 273 23.11 37.72 -5.92
N ALA A 274 23.10 38.74 -5.03
CA ALA A 274 22.47 38.64 -3.72
C ALA A 274 20.96 38.42 -3.82
N LEU A 275 20.31 39.04 -4.81
CA LEU A 275 18.89 38.89 -5.11
C LEU A 275 18.59 37.52 -5.74
N ASP A 276 19.33 37.14 -6.77
CA ASP A 276 19.18 35.87 -7.49
C ASP A 276 19.33 34.64 -6.58
N HIS A 277 20.26 34.70 -5.63
CA HIS A 277 20.55 33.63 -4.70
C HIS A 277 19.84 33.77 -3.34
N TYR A 278 18.94 34.75 -3.18
CA TYR A 278 18.13 34.93 -1.98
C TYR A 278 18.96 35.00 -0.68
N TRP A 279 20.12 35.69 -0.69
CA TRP A 279 21.04 35.77 0.48
C TRP A 279 20.35 36.26 1.75
N ALA A 280 19.40 37.18 1.64
CA ALA A 280 18.58 37.61 2.76
C ALA A 280 17.84 36.46 3.45
N ALA A 281 17.27 35.53 2.67
CA ALA A 281 16.59 34.35 3.20
C ALA A 281 17.57 33.39 3.91
N TRP A 282 18.76 33.19 3.36
CA TRP A 282 19.80 32.38 4.01
C TRP A 282 20.22 32.95 5.36
N ILE A 283 20.45 34.27 5.48
CA ILE A 283 20.84 34.94 6.74
C ILE A 283 19.72 34.75 7.77
N PHE A 284 18.52 35.24 7.48
CA PHE A 284 17.43 35.24 8.46
C PHE A 284 16.89 33.83 8.72
N GLY A 285 16.95 32.95 7.74
CA GLY A 285 16.62 31.52 7.88
C GLY A 285 17.59 30.80 8.82
N ALA A 286 18.91 31.03 8.68
CA ALA A 286 19.91 30.43 9.57
C ALA A 286 19.81 30.96 11.00
N PHE A 287 19.60 32.27 11.19
CA PHE A 287 19.34 32.81 12.52
C PHE A 287 18.07 32.26 13.15
N TRP A 288 17.00 32.15 12.39
CA TRP A 288 15.76 31.51 12.83
C TRP A 288 15.97 30.03 13.20
N LEU A 289 16.68 29.27 12.36
CA LEU A 289 17.00 27.87 12.62
C LEU A 289 17.84 27.73 13.91
N GLY A 290 18.87 28.55 14.07
CA GLY A 290 19.69 28.58 15.28
C GLY A 290 18.85 28.83 16.54
N GLN A 291 17.93 29.82 16.49
CA GLN A 291 17.02 30.07 17.61
C GLN A 291 16.12 28.87 17.91
N ARG A 292 15.60 28.19 16.88
CA ARG A 292 14.73 27.02 17.08
C ARG A 292 15.47 25.78 17.59
N LEU A 293 16.74 25.66 17.28
CA LEU A 293 17.55 24.55 17.76
C LEU A 293 17.96 24.70 19.22
N PHE A 294 18.27 25.93 19.65
CA PHE A 294 18.99 26.17 20.90
C PHE A 294 18.29 27.11 21.92
N VAL A 295 17.27 27.89 21.53
CA VAL A 295 16.74 28.94 22.42
C VAL A 295 15.28 28.68 22.79
N GLY A 296 14.99 28.73 24.11
CA GLY A 296 13.64 28.69 24.69
C GLY A 296 13.16 27.32 25.07
N GLU A 297 12.05 27.25 25.80
CA GLU A 297 11.38 26.02 26.25
C GLU A 297 10.95 25.09 25.09
N THR A 298 10.94 25.63 23.88
CA THR A 298 10.55 24.91 22.65
C THR A 298 11.77 24.53 21.80
N ALA A 299 12.98 24.66 22.31
CA ALA A 299 14.18 24.26 21.58
C ALA A 299 14.21 22.74 21.31
N VAL A 300 14.79 22.38 20.14
CA VAL A 300 14.84 20.96 19.74
C VAL A 300 16.00 20.22 20.42
N LEU A 301 17.13 20.91 20.65
CA LEU A 301 18.37 20.30 21.14
C LEU A 301 18.68 20.59 22.61
N THR A 302 18.13 21.68 23.19
CA THR A 302 18.42 22.11 24.56
C THR A 302 17.14 22.52 25.27
N ALA A 303 17.05 22.28 26.61
CA ALA A 303 15.84 22.57 27.38
C ALA A 303 15.98 23.79 28.32
N ASP A 304 17.22 24.25 28.62
CA ASP A 304 17.47 25.12 29.82
C ASP A 304 17.60 26.61 29.56
N GLY A 305 17.61 27.06 28.30
CA GLY A 305 17.68 28.51 27.97
C GLY A 305 18.91 29.25 28.54
N ASN A 306 20.03 28.55 28.69
CA ASN A 306 21.28 29.11 29.21
C ASN A 306 21.92 30.11 28.23
N GLN A 307 22.79 31.05 28.73
CA GLN A 307 23.54 31.97 27.86
C GLN A 307 24.40 31.27 26.79
N SER A 308 24.80 29.99 27.01
CA SER A 308 25.45 29.15 26.02
C SER A 308 24.58 28.91 24.80
N ASP A 309 23.29 28.76 24.97
CA ASP A 309 22.32 28.43 23.92
C ASP A 309 22.05 29.59 22.98
N GLU A 310 21.93 30.82 23.52
CA GLU A 310 21.88 32.04 22.70
C GLU A 310 23.16 32.25 21.87
N ARG A 311 24.33 31.92 22.46
CA ARG A 311 25.60 31.97 21.73
C ARG A 311 25.61 30.95 20.57
N ASN A 312 25.15 29.72 20.79
CA ASN A 312 25.09 28.68 19.78
C ASN A 312 24.12 29.06 18.66
N ALA A 313 22.95 29.60 18.98
CA ALA A 313 22.01 30.12 18.00
C ALA A 313 22.65 31.22 17.12
N ARG A 314 23.43 32.12 17.71
CA ARG A 314 24.18 33.17 16.97
C ARG A 314 25.28 32.56 16.09
N LEU A 315 25.95 31.49 16.52
CA LEU A 315 26.97 30.80 15.73
C LEU A 315 26.40 30.16 14.47
N VAL A 316 25.16 29.61 14.52
CA VAL A 316 24.47 29.09 13.32
C VAL A 316 24.20 30.21 12.31
N GLY A 317 23.74 31.37 12.78
CA GLY A 317 23.58 32.55 11.93
C GLY A 317 24.91 33.07 11.35
N ALA A 318 25.99 33.04 12.16
CA ALA A 318 27.32 33.42 11.71
C ALA A 318 27.86 32.53 10.59
N LEU A 319 27.56 31.22 10.59
CA LEU A 319 27.91 30.31 9.48
C LEU A 319 27.32 30.78 8.16
N ALA A 320 26.06 31.24 8.14
CA ALA A 320 25.44 31.77 6.93
C ALA A 320 26.12 33.04 6.43
N ILE A 321 26.52 33.93 7.35
CA ILE A 321 27.25 35.15 7.00
C ILE A 321 28.61 34.79 6.40
N VAL A 322 29.36 33.86 7.02
CA VAL A 322 30.66 33.41 6.52
C VAL A 322 30.53 32.81 5.13
N PHE A 323 29.49 32.00 4.91
CA PHE A 323 29.19 31.41 3.60
C PHE A 323 28.91 32.46 2.51
N ILE A 324 28.14 33.52 2.86
CA ILE A 324 27.85 34.62 1.92
C ILE A 324 29.11 35.43 1.63
N VAL A 325 29.93 35.76 2.67
CA VAL A 325 31.20 36.45 2.48
C VAL A 325 32.13 35.63 1.58
N HIS A 326 32.17 34.29 1.73
CA HIS A 326 32.92 33.41 0.84
C HIS A 326 32.42 33.54 -0.60
N ALA A 327 31.11 33.45 -0.83
CA ALA A 327 30.51 33.58 -2.15
C ALA A 327 30.78 34.96 -2.80
N VAL A 328 30.77 36.03 -2.01
CA VAL A 328 31.14 37.40 -2.45
C VAL A 328 32.59 37.44 -2.92
N LEU A 329 33.53 36.93 -2.09
CA LEU A 329 34.95 36.93 -2.46
C LEU A 329 35.24 36.12 -3.71
N GLU A 330 34.56 34.97 -3.88
CA GLU A 330 34.66 34.14 -5.07
C GLU A 330 34.12 34.87 -6.33
N LEU A 331 33.00 35.58 -6.21
CA LEU A 331 32.41 36.36 -7.28
C LEU A 331 33.33 37.51 -7.70
N VAL A 332 33.85 38.24 -6.72
CA VAL A 332 34.76 39.37 -6.96
C VAL A 332 36.08 38.89 -7.64
N ALA A 333 36.65 37.80 -7.15
CA ALA A 333 37.86 37.25 -7.73
C ALA A 333 37.66 36.75 -9.16
N HIS A 334 36.50 36.18 -9.47
CA HIS A 334 36.16 35.72 -10.80
C HIS A 334 35.99 36.89 -11.79
N HIS A 335 35.36 37.96 -11.35
CA HIS A 335 35.11 39.15 -12.19
C HIS A 335 36.37 39.92 -12.54
N GLU A 336 37.25 40.12 -11.57
CA GLU A 336 38.50 40.82 -11.74
C GLU A 336 39.62 39.96 -12.33
N ALA A 337 39.32 38.73 -12.77
CA ALA A 337 40.29 37.76 -13.27
C ALA A 337 41.51 37.59 -12.36
N SER A 338 41.27 37.73 -11.04
CA SER A 338 42.31 37.57 -10.03
C SER A 338 42.93 36.19 -10.08
N SER A 339 44.25 36.10 -9.83
CA SER A 339 44.92 34.80 -9.88
C SER A 339 44.32 33.87 -8.77
N GLN A 340 44.17 32.58 -9.11
CA GLN A 340 43.68 31.57 -8.15
C GLN A 340 44.45 31.61 -6.81
N HIS A 341 45.73 31.98 -6.84
CA HIS A 341 46.54 32.08 -5.61
C HIS A 341 46.07 33.19 -4.65
N VAL A 342 45.53 34.27 -5.17
CA VAL A 342 45.00 35.39 -4.40
C VAL A 342 43.67 34.98 -3.76
N LEU A 343 42.79 34.32 -4.52
CA LEU A 343 41.52 33.82 -4.01
C LEU A 343 41.70 32.83 -2.86
N VAL A 344 42.71 31.95 -2.96
CA VAL A 344 43.03 31.00 -1.88
C VAL A 344 43.41 31.73 -0.57
N ILE A 345 44.18 32.83 -0.66
CA ILE A 345 44.57 33.63 0.50
C ILE A 345 43.36 34.36 1.12
N TRP A 346 42.43 34.86 0.32
CA TRP A 346 41.22 35.53 0.82
C TRP A 346 40.22 34.60 1.49
N THR A 347 40.08 33.38 0.93
CA THR A 347 39.07 32.43 1.40
C THR A 347 39.53 31.52 2.54
N PHE A 348 40.84 31.32 2.70
CA PHE A 348 41.42 30.49 3.78
C PHE A 348 41.04 30.95 5.19
N PRO A 349 41.05 32.24 5.55
CA PRO A 349 40.59 32.71 6.88
C PRO A 349 39.13 32.37 7.16
N LEU A 350 38.25 32.40 6.13
CA LEU A 350 36.84 32.04 6.24
C LEU A 350 36.67 30.53 6.47
N LEU A 351 37.48 29.71 5.81
CA LEU A 351 37.51 28.29 6.05
C LEU A 351 37.93 27.93 7.48
N VAL A 352 38.98 28.62 8.01
CA VAL A 352 39.40 28.48 9.41
C VAL A 352 38.30 28.93 10.37
N LEU A 353 37.65 30.07 10.09
CA LEU A 353 36.55 30.59 10.91
C LEU A 353 35.35 29.63 10.93
N THR A 354 34.97 29.07 9.77
CA THR A 354 33.92 28.04 9.67
C THR A 354 34.28 26.82 10.52
N THR A 355 35.52 26.34 10.43
CA THR A 355 36.04 25.25 11.25
C THR A 355 35.94 25.53 12.74
N LEU A 356 36.37 26.73 13.19
CA LEU A 356 36.29 27.13 14.59
C LEU A 356 34.83 27.15 15.09
N ILE A 357 33.92 27.69 14.29
CA ILE A 357 32.48 27.71 14.62
C ILE A 357 31.94 26.26 14.72
N LEU A 358 32.24 25.38 13.77
CA LEU A 358 31.82 23.97 13.82
C LEU A 358 32.41 23.24 15.04
N MET A 359 33.67 23.44 15.35
CA MET A 359 34.30 22.88 16.55
C MET A 359 33.61 23.32 17.82
N ARG A 360 33.24 24.62 17.91
CA ARG A 360 32.49 25.17 19.05
C ARG A 360 31.09 24.56 19.18
N LEU A 361 30.36 24.44 18.08
CA LEU A 361 29.05 23.77 18.05
C LEU A 361 29.14 22.30 18.41
N ALA A 362 30.23 21.60 18.01
CA ALA A 362 30.45 20.19 18.31
C ALA A 362 30.96 19.90 19.75
N GLN A 363 31.31 20.91 20.55
CA GLN A 363 31.80 20.78 21.93
C GLN A 363 30.68 20.83 22.98
N GLN A 364 29.42 21.07 22.61
CA GLN A 364 28.31 21.25 23.56
C GLN A 364 28.06 19.95 24.36
N PRO A 365 27.95 20.00 25.70
CA PRO A 365 27.56 18.84 26.49
C PRO A 365 26.11 18.47 26.20
N ILE A 366 25.80 17.16 26.29
CA ILE A 366 24.43 16.65 26.28
C ILE A 366 24.04 16.45 27.74
N GLU A 367 23.91 17.53 28.49
CA GLU A 367 23.61 17.43 29.92
C GLU A 367 22.18 16.93 30.22
N ASN A 368 21.26 17.05 29.28
CA ASN A 368 19.84 16.84 29.58
C ASN A 368 19.28 15.49 29.15
N ALA A 369 20.07 14.59 28.57
CA ALA A 369 19.58 13.24 28.23
C ALA A 369 19.48 12.33 29.45
N GLU A 370 20.31 12.55 30.48
CA GLU A 370 20.26 11.76 31.72
C GLU A 370 19.10 12.16 32.64
N GLU A 371 18.77 13.47 32.71
CA GLU A 371 17.61 13.96 33.48
C GLU A 371 16.28 13.67 32.81
N ALA A 372 16.21 13.74 31.46
CA ALA A 372 15.02 13.35 30.71
C ALA A 372 14.71 11.86 30.79
N VAL A 373 15.75 11.00 30.88
CA VAL A 373 15.61 9.55 31.09
C VAL A 373 15.12 9.22 32.50
N ALA A 374 15.48 10.04 33.48
CA ALA A 374 15.05 9.83 34.86
C ALA A 374 13.56 10.15 35.11
N LEU A 375 12.95 10.94 34.24
CA LEU A 375 11.55 11.39 34.35
C LEU A 375 10.54 10.55 33.54
N ASP A 376 10.97 9.72 32.61
CA ASP A 376 10.08 8.99 31.71
C ASP A 376 10.55 7.56 31.45
N ALA A 377 9.94 6.56 32.09
CA ALA A 377 10.28 5.14 31.96
C ALA A 377 10.11 4.58 30.51
N SER A 378 9.43 5.31 29.61
CA SER A 378 9.29 4.98 28.20
C SER A 378 10.47 5.49 27.34
N ALA A 379 11.22 6.46 27.81
CA ALA A 379 12.38 7.05 27.11
C ALA A 379 13.64 6.14 27.14
N GLU A 380 13.66 5.13 27.99
CA GLU A 380 14.81 4.25 28.23
C GLU A 380 15.24 3.43 26.98
N LYS A 381 14.30 3.15 26.03
CA LYS A 381 14.59 2.37 24.82
C LYS A 381 15.11 3.19 23.63
N THR A 382 14.75 4.46 23.51
CA THR A 382 15.13 5.31 22.36
C THR A 382 16.28 6.27 22.67
N ALA A 383 16.50 6.58 23.92
CA ALA A 383 17.58 7.44 24.39
C ALA A 383 19.00 7.02 23.94
N PRO A 384 19.39 5.73 23.99
CA PRO A 384 20.75 5.33 23.62
C PRO A 384 21.02 5.54 22.11
N LEU A 385 20.04 5.38 21.25
CA LEU A 385 20.20 5.55 19.80
C LEU A 385 20.41 7.03 19.44
N TYR A 386 19.61 7.94 19.99
CA TYR A 386 19.75 9.38 19.79
C TYR A 386 21.10 9.91 20.29
N GLN A 387 21.53 9.49 21.48
CA GLN A 387 22.83 9.85 22.06
C GLN A 387 23.98 9.36 21.18
N THR A 388 23.91 8.12 20.69
CA THR A 388 24.92 7.55 19.80
C THR A 388 24.98 8.31 18.47
N MET A 389 23.85 8.66 17.88
CA MET A 389 23.79 9.44 16.65
C MET A 389 24.37 10.85 16.85
N MET A 390 24.02 11.53 17.93
CA MET A 390 24.56 12.87 18.24
C MET A 390 26.06 12.85 18.53
N TRP A 391 26.53 11.84 19.24
CA TRP A 391 27.96 11.61 19.47
C TRP A 391 28.69 11.39 18.14
N LEU A 392 28.17 10.54 17.28
CA LEU A 392 28.73 10.28 15.95
C LEU A 392 28.78 11.55 15.10
N LEU A 393 27.68 12.29 15.05
CA LEU A 393 27.57 13.53 14.28
C LEU A 393 28.62 14.57 14.72
N ARG A 394 28.81 14.73 16.03
CA ARG A 394 29.84 15.62 16.59
C ARG A 394 31.25 15.17 16.25
N ARG A 395 31.51 13.84 16.29
CA ARG A 395 32.82 13.29 15.96
C ARG A 395 33.14 13.48 14.48
N VAL A 396 32.16 13.22 13.61
CA VAL A 396 32.28 13.43 12.16
C VAL A 396 32.47 14.91 11.85
N SER A 397 31.71 15.81 12.50
CA SER A 397 31.86 17.28 12.32
C SER A 397 33.26 17.78 12.65
N ARG A 398 33.84 17.32 13.77
CA ARG A 398 35.23 17.66 14.14
C ARG A 398 36.24 17.10 13.15
N PHE A 399 36.04 15.86 12.70
CA PHE A 399 36.94 15.19 11.77
C PHE A 399 36.91 15.88 10.39
N VAL A 400 35.73 16.17 9.84
CA VAL A 400 35.57 16.92 8.58
C VAL A 400 36.18 18.30 8.68
N ALA A 401 35.93 19.05 9.76
CA ALA A 401 36.46 20.39 9.96
C ALA A 401 38.00 20.40 9.99
N ILE A 402 38.63 19.45 10.68
CA ILE A 402 40.09 19.33 10.76
C ILE A 402 40.68 18.97 9.38
N ILE A 403 40.11 17.94 8.70
CA ILE A 403 40.62 17.52 7.39
C ILE A 403 40.48 18.61 6.36
N ALA A 404 39.34 19.29 6.29
CA ALA A 404 39.16 20.41 5.36
C ALA A 404 40.16 21.54 5.62
N THR A 405 40.41 21.90 6.87
CA THR A 405 41.40 22.93 7.20
C THR A 405 42.81 22.50 6.83
N LEU A 406 43.20 21.26 7.09
CA LEU A 406 44.52 20.73 6.71
C LEU A 406 44.68 20.70 5.19
N ALA A 407 43.66 20.25 4.46
CA ALA A 407 43.68 20.25 2.99
C ALA A 407 43.85 21.68 2.44
N GLY A 408 43.10 22.66 2.95
CA GLY A 408 43.23 24.06 2.56
C GLY A 408 44.61 24.64 2.91
N ALA A 409 45.16 24.34 4.08
CA ALA A 409 46.50 24.75 4.50
C ALA A 409 47.62 24.19 3.59
N LEU A 410 47.44 22.96 3.09
CA LEU A 410 48.36 22.33 2.13
C LEU A 410 48.26 22.92 0.71
N GLY A 411 47.18 23.70 0.40
CA GLY A 411 46.98 24.31 -0.90
C GLY A 411 45.84 23.62 -1.73
N TYR A 412 45.19 22.58 -1.21
CA TYR A 412 44.04 21.94 -1.86
C TYR A 412 42.72 22.65 -1.46
N MET A 413 42.63 23.94 -1.82
CA MET A 413 41.55 24.80 -1.37
C MET A 413 40.19 24.40 -1.94
N ASN A 414 40.15 23.97 -3.22
CA ASN A 414 38.95 23.52 -3.87
C ASN A 414 38.40 22.26 -3.19
N ALA A 415 39.26 21.31 -2.84
CA ALA A 415 38.86 20.10 -2.11
C ALA A 415 38.40 20.44 -0.68
N ALA A 416 39.06 21.37 0.00
CA ALA A 416 38.68 21.83 1.33
C ALA A 416 37.25 22.45 1.33
N ASN A 417 37.00 23.35 0.37
CA ASN A 417 35.69 23.99 0.20
C ASN A 417 34.60 22.97 -0.19
N ALA A 418 34.90 22.06 -1.12
CA ALA A 418 33.96 21.01 -1.56
C ALA A 418 33.61 19.98 -0.45
N LEU A 419 34.44 19.86 0.58
CA LEU A 419 34.16 19.04 1.74
C LEU A 419 33.40 19.81 2.85
N LEU A 420 33.90 21.01 3.19
CA LEU A 420 33.44 21.74 4.39
C LEU A 420 32.06 22.36 4.19
N TYR A 421 31.83 23.08 3.08
CA TYR A 421 30.59 23.82 2.87
C TYR A 421 29.39 22.88 2.61
N PRO A 422 29.48 21.83 1.76
CA PRO A 422 28.41 20.86 1.65
C PRO A 422 28.09 20.14 2.97
N PHE A 423 29.11 19.88 3.79
CA PHE A 423 28.89 19.29 5.11
C PHE A 423 28.10 20.24 6.03
N VAL A 424 28.45 21.54 6.08
CA VAL A 424 27.69 22.56 6.84
C VAL A 424 26.24 22.66 6.37
N LEU A 425 26.00 22.67 5.06
CA LEU A 425 24.66 22.69 4.48
C LEU A 425 23.88 21.42 4.81
N THR A 426 24.54 20.25 4.83
CA THR A 426 23.93 18.98 5.26
C THR A 426 23.47 19.05 6.72
N LEU A 427 24.29 19.61 7.62
CA LEU A 427 23.90 19.83 9.01
C LEU A 427 22.68 20.76 9.10
N GLY A 428 22.64 21.83 8.31
CA GLY A 428 21.51 22.75 8.23
C GLY A 428 20.23 22.05 7.72
N LEU A 429 20.35 21.19 6.73
CA LEU A 429 19.23 20.38 6.21
C LEU A 429 18.69 19.43 7.26
N LEU A 430 19.56 18.66 7.93
CA LEU A 430 19.17 17.74 9.00
C LEU A 430 18.51 18.50 10.17
N ALA A 431 19.08 19.63 10.56
CA ALA A 431 18.50 20.50 11.58
C ALA A 431 17.09 21.00 11.18
N SER A 432 16.90 21.37 9.92
CA SER A 432 15.59 21.80 9.40
C SER A 432 14.56 20.65 9.46
N ILE A 433 14.97 19.42 9.11
CA ILE A 433 14.11 18.22 9.23
C ILE A 433 13.71 17.98 10.68
N LEU A 434 14.66 18.08 11.63
CA LEU A 434 14.37 17.91 13.05
C LEU A 434 13.35 18.94 13.57
N VAL A 435 13.50 20.20 13.15
CA VAL A 435 12.55 21.27 13.51
C VAL A 435 11.17 21.03 12.91
N LEU A 436 11.09 20.59 11.65
CA LEU A 436 9.83 20.24 10.99
C LEU A 436 9.17 19.00 11.63
N GLN A 437 9.94 17.98 11.96
CA GLN A 437 9.43 16.79 12.65
C GLN A 437 8.85 17.15 14.01
N ARG A 438 9.51 18.02 14.77
CA ARG A 438 8.99 18.53 16.05
C ARG A 438 7.67 19.27 15.84
N LEU A 439 7.57 20.12 14.83
CA LEU A 439 6.34 20.81 14.47
C LEU A 439 5.19 19.84 14.21
N VAL A 440 5.43 18.76 13.47
CA VAL A 440 4.43 17.75 13.17
C VAL A 440 3.98 17.01 14.44
N SER A 441 4.93 16.62 15.30
CA SER A 441 4.62 15.94 16.56
C SER A 441 3.76 16.80 17.48
N ASP A 442 4.14 18.08 17.66
CA ASP A 442 3.39 19.00 18.54
C ASP A 442 2.02 19.37 17.95
N THR A 443 1.94 19.50 16.62
CA THR A 443 0.64 19.71 15.95
C THR A 443 -0.29 18.50 16.13
N TYR A 444 0.25 17.29 16.06
CA TYR A 444 -0.50 16.04 16.27
C TYR A 444 -1.04 15.93 17.72
N GLU A 445 -0.23 16.31 18.72
CA GLU A 445 -0.67 16.35 20.13
C GLU A 445 -1.85 17.28 20.33
N VAL A 446 -1.82 18.45 19.69
CA VAL A 446 -2.93 19.42 19.75
C VAL A 446 -4.20 18.86 19.13
N PHE A 447 -4.11 18.16 18.00
CA PHE A 447 -5.27 17.56 17.33
C PHE A 447 -5.92 16.46 18.18
N LEU A 448 -5.14 15.66 18.89
CA LEU A 448 -5.66 14.58 19.75
C LEU A 448 -6.06 15.03 21.15
N GLY A 449 -5.65 16.23 21.59
CA GLY A 449 -5.93 16.74 22.93
C GLY A 449 -5.24 15.96 24.05
N LYS A 450 -4.17 15.22 23.76
CA LYS A 450 -3.39 14.42 24.71
C LYS A 450 -1.92 14.84 24.65
N ALA A 451 -1.42 15.41 25.74
CA ALA A 451 0.00 15.75 25.89
C ALA A 451 0.86 14.47 25.83
N GLY A 452 1.94 14.50 25.09
CA GLY A 452 2.88 13.39 24.91
C GLY A 452 2.48 12.34 23.84
N ALA A 453 1.24 12.35 23.36
CA ALA A 453 0.78 11.37 22.35
C ALA A 453 1.50 11.47 20.99
N GLY A 454 2.14 12.61 20.71
CA GLY A 454 2.85 12.82 19.44
C GLY A 454 4.19 12.10 19.35
N LYS A 455 4.85 11.84 20.50
CA LYS A 455 6.18 11.23 20.53
C LYS A 455 6.18 9.75 20.11
N ASP A 456 5.14 9.02 20.50
CA ASP A 456 5.01 7.58 20.24
C ASP A 456 4.03 7.25 19.11
N ALA A 457 3.43 8.25 18.49
CA ALA A 457 2.46 8.06 17.43
C ALA A 457 3.16 7.67 16.10
N LEU A 458 2.61 6.65 15.45
CA LEU A 458 3.13 6.16 14.16
C LEU A 458 3.09 7.25 13.07
N LEU A 459 2.04 8.08 13.04
CA LEU A 459 1.84 9.08 11.99
C LEU A 459 2.92 10.17 11.95
N PRO A 460 3.30 10.85 13.06
CA PRO A 460 4.44 11.78 13.07
C PRO A 460 5.77 11.13 12.66
N ILE A 461 6.01 9.88 13.05
CA ILE A 461 7.22 9.13 12.66
C ILE A 461 7.24 8.90 11.14
N LEU A 462 6.13 8.46 10.54
CA LEU A 462 6.03 8.27 9.09
C LEU A 462 6.20 9.57 8.32
N ILE A 463 5.63 10.68 8.80
CA ILE A 463 5.82 12.00 8.20
C ILE A 463 7.28 12.44 8.30
N GLY A 464 7.94 12.22 9.44
CA GLY A 464 9.37 12.50 9.62
C GLY A 464 10.24 11.70 8.65
N PHE A 465 9.91 10.43 8.44
CA PHE A 465 10.57 9.58 7.45
C PHE A 465 10.34 10.07 6.01
N SER A 466 9.14 10.57 5.72
CA SER A 466 8.82 11.19 4.43
C SER A 466 9.65 12.45 4.18
N PHE A 467 9.88 13.27 5.21
CA PHE A 467 10.79 14.44 5.10
C PHE A 467 12.23 14.03 4.80
N LEU A 468 12.70 12.94 5.39
CA LEU A 468 14.04 12.42 5.11
C LEU A 468 14.17 11.96 3.65
N ILE A 469 13.18 11.25 3.13
CA ILE A 469 13.14 10.83 1.72
C ILE A 469 13.09 12.05 0.80
N LEU A 470 12.24 13.03 1.10
CA LEU A 470 12.10 14.25 0.32
C LEU A 470 13.37 15.12 0.34
N ALA A 471 14.19 15.01 1.37
CA ALA A 471 15.46 15.71 1.48
C ALA A 471 16.60 15.05 0.67
N LEU A 472 16.46 13.79 0.20
CA LEU A 472 17.51 13.12 -0.57
C LEU A 472 17.91 13.86 -1.86
N PRO A 473 17.00 14.40 -2.69
CA PRO A 473 17.39 15.22 -3.84
C PRO A 473 18.16 16.48 -3.43
N VAL A 474 17.74 17.14 -2.37
CA VAL A 474 18.43 18.36 -1.85
C VAL A 474 19.81 17.99 -1.33
N PHE A 475 19.94 16.88 -0.61
CA PHE A 475 21.22 16.35 -0.17
C PHE A 475 22.16 16.06 -1.36
N ALA A 476 21.64 15.43 -2.41
CA ALA A 476 22.42 15.17 -3.62
C ALA A 476 22.91 16.48 -4.28
N LEU A 477 22.04 17.50 -4.40
CA LEU A 477 22.42 18.84 -4.90
C LEU A 477 23.50 19.50 -4.06
N ILE A 478 23.38 19.42 -2.74
CA ILE A 478 24.39 19.97 -1.79
C ILE A 478 25.78 19.34 -2.05
N TRP A 479 25.83 18.05 -2.37
CA TRP A 479 27.08 17.31 -2.63
C TRP A 479 27.51 17.33 -4.11
N GLY A 480 26.95 18.26 -4.90
CA GLY A 480 27.39 18.53 -6.25
C GLY A 480 26.71 17.68 -7.34
N ALA A 481 25.62 16.97 -7.03
CA ALA A 481 24.80 16.39 -8.06
C ALA A 481 24.14 17.49 -8.89
N ARG A 482 24.05 17.31 -10.18
CA ARG A 482 23.43 18.30 -11.08
C ARG A 482 21.92 18.17 -11.05
N ALA A 483 21.20 19.28 -11.10
CA ALA A 483 19.74 19.28 -11.15
C ALA A 483 19.21 18.43 -12.35
N VAL A 484 19.93 18.46 -13.47
CA VAL A 484 19.58 17.67 -14.66
C VAL A 484 19.64 16.17 -14.39
N ASP A 485 20.67 15.70 -13.67
CA ASP A 485 20.80 14.27 -13.31
C ASP A 485 19.64 13.82 -12.42
N LEU A 486 19.19 14.70 -11.48
CA LEU A 486 18.03 14.42 -10.62
C LEU A 486 16.71 14.42 -11.39
N ILE A 487 16.53 15.34 -12.34
CA ILE A 487 15.36 15.37 -13.23
C ILE A 487 15.34 14.11 -14.10
N GLU A 488 16.51 13.68 -14.57
CA GLU A 488 16.64 12.45 -15.38
C GLU A 488 16.31 11.21 -14.55
N LEU A 489 16.85 11.08 -13.34
CA LEU A 489 16.48 10.01 -12.39
C LEU A 489 14.99 10.04 -12.09
N TRP A 490 14.43 11.22 -11.86
CA TRP A 490 12.99 11.37 -11.61
C TRP A 490 12.15 10.94 -12.81
N SER A 491 12.56 11.33 -14.03
CA SER A 491 11.89 10.89 -15.26
C SER A 491 11.97 9.38 -15.46
N GLN A 492 13.10 8.75 -15.12
CA GLN A 492 13.26 7.29 -15.15
C GLN A 492 12.35 6.62 -14.11
N VAL A 493 12.24 7.15 -12.90
CA VAL A 493 11.31 6.66 -11.89
C VAL A 493 9.86 6.78 -12.37
N LEU A 494 9.48 7.94 -12.92
CA LEU A 494 8.13 8.17 -13.45
C LEU A 494 7.82 7.28 -14.66
N SER A 495 8.79 7.03 -15.53
CA SER A 495 8.63 6.13 -16.68
C SER A 495 8.50 4.67 -16.29
N GLY A 496 8.84 4.32 -15.06
CA GLY A 496 8.70 2.98 -14.49
C GLY A 496 9.88 2.04 -14.77
N VAL A 497 9.96 1.01 -13.93
CA VAL A 497 10.95 -0.06 -14.02
C VAL A 497 10.33 -1.25 -14.75
N GLN A 498 11.02 -1.78 -15.74
CA GLN A 498 10.58 -2.98 -16.44
C GLN A 498 10.90 -4.22 -15.61
N ILE A 499 9.86 -4.94 -15.22
CA ILE A 499 9.95 -6.21 -14.49
C ILE A 499 9.31 -7.29 -15.36
N GLY A 500 10.14 -8.09 -16.04
CA GLY A 500 9.67 -9.04 -17.04
C GLY A 500 9.09 -8.32 -18.25
N GLU A 501 7.87 -8.65 -18.64
CA GLU A 501 7.14 -8.02 -19.74
C GLU A 501 6.33 -6.78 -19.33
N THR A 502 6.20 -6.54 -18.03
CA THR A 502 5.38 -5.45 -17.49
C THR A 502 6.27 -4.30 -17.02
N ARG A 503 5.88 -3.07 -17.34
CA ARG A 503 6.53 -1.85 -16.89
C ARG A 503 5.74 -1.30 -15.69
N LEU A 504 6.38 -1.23 -14.53
CA LEU A 504 5.77 -0.68 -13.30
C LEU A 504 6.20 0.77 -13.11
N SER A 505 5.25 1.67 -13.29
CA SER A 505 5.41 3.10 -13.02
C SER A 505 4.75 3.49 -11.69
N PRO A 506 5.16 4.60 -11.04
CA PRO A 506 4.46 5.14 -9.87
C PRO A 506 2.98 5.46 -10.12
N GLY A 507 2.63 5.83 -11.36
CA GLY A 507 1.24 6.06 -11.77
C GLY A 507 0.41 4.79 -11.75
N GLU A 508 0.95 3.68 -12.26
CA GLU A 508 0.32 2.36 -12.20
C GLU A 508 0.20 1.86 -10.77
N PHE A 509 1.25 2.05 -9.95
CA PHE A 509 1.18 1.73 -8.52
C PHE A 509 0.10 2.55 -7.79
N LEU A 510 -0.03 3.85 -8.09
CA LEU A 510 -1.10 4.68 -7.52
C LEU A 510 -2.48 4.19 -7.97
N THR A 511 -2.62 3.80 -9.23
CA THR A 511 -3.85 3.21 -9.78
C THR A 511 -4.20 1.92 -9.04
N PHE A 512 -3.23 1.05 -8.80
CA PHE A 512 -3.39 -0.15 -7.97
C PHE A 512 -3.91 0.20 -6.57
N VAL A 513 -3.26 1.14 -5.88
CA VAL A 513 -3.65 1.54 -4.51
C VAL A 513 -5.08 2.11 -4.49
N ILE A 514 -5.44 2.94 -5.46
CA ILE A 514 -6.79 3.53 -5.56
C ILE A 514 -7.83 2.42 -5.79
N ILE A 515 -7.63 1.53 -6.76
CA ILE A 515 -8.56 0.46 -7.10
C ILE A 515 -8.68 -0.53 -5.94
N PHE A 516 -7.56 -0.93 -5.34
CA PHE A 516 -7.56 -1.83 -4.19
C PHE A 516 -8.30 -1.21 -2.99
N THR A 517 -8.03 0.07 -2.69
CA THR A 517 -8.69 0.78 -1.59
C THR A 517 -10.20 0.90 -1.84
N ALA A 518 -10.61 1.23 -3.06
CA ALA A 518 -12.02 1.32 -3.44
C ALA A 518 -12.71 -0.06 -3.29
N GLY A 519 -12.09 -1.13 -3.78
CA GLY A 519 -12.59 -2.50 -3.63
C GLY A 519 -12.65 -2.97 -2.18
N TYR A 520 -11.63 -2.65 -1.38
CA TYR A 520 -11.62 -2.91 0.06
C TYR A 520 -12.75 -2.17 0.78
N MET A 521 -12.95 -0.87 0.49
CA MET A 521 -14.03 -0.08 1.07
C MET A 521 -15.41 -0.61 0.68
N ALA A 522 -15.59 -0.99 -0.60
CA ALA A 522 -16.82 -1.61 -1.07
C ALA A 522 -17.10 -2.94 -0.33
N THR A 523 -16.09 -3.78 -0.16
CA THR A 523 -16.19 -5.04 0.60
C THR A 523 -16.60 -4.77 2.05
N ARG A 524 -15.95 -3.81 2.71
CA ARG A 524 -16.28 -3.41 4.09
C ARG A 524 -17.69 -2.84 4.22
N PHE A 525 -18.14 -2.08 3.22
CA PHE A 525 -19.49 -1.56 3.17
C PHE A 525 -20.52 -2.71 3.09
N VAL A 526 -20.29 -3.69 2.20
CA VAL A 526 -21.17 -4.88 2.07
C VAL A 526 -21.17 -5.69 3.37
N GLN A 527 -20.02 -5.93 4.00
CA GLN A 527 -19.93 -6.61 5.29
C GLN A 527 -20.73 -5.88 6.38
N SER A 528 -20.58 -4.55 6.46
CA SER A 528 -21.32 -3.72 7.43
C SER A 528 -22.82 -3.76 7.19
N ALA A 529 -23.26 -3.67 5.94
CA ALA A 529 -24.67 -3.74 5.58
C ALA A 529 -25.29 -5.12 5.92
N LEU A 530 -24.55 -6.19 5.60
CA LEU A 530 -24.97 -7.55 5.97
C LEU A 530 -25.09 -7.72 7.49
N LYS A 531 -24.04 -7.36 8.23
CA LYS A 531 -24.00 -7.50 9.70
C LYS A 531 -25.02 -6.61 10.42
N GLY A 532 -25.21 -5.37 9.92
CA GLY A 532 -26.07 -4.39 10.60
C GLY A 532 -27.55 -4.43 10.19
N SER A 533 -27.85 -4.78 8.92
CA SER A 533 -29.19 -4.61 8.37
C SER A 533 -29.88 -5.89 7.90
N VAL A 534 -29.14 -6.85 7.38
CA VAL A 534 -29.72 -8.05 6.74
C VAL A 534 -29.75 -9.24 7.72
N LEU A 535 -28.58 -9.63 8.25
CA LEU A 535 -28.44 -10.83 9.08
C LEU A 535 -29.23 -10.79 10.39
N PRO A 536 -29.37 -9.65 11.10
CA PRO A 536 -30.18 -9.61 12.30
C PRO A 536 -31.67 -9.87 12.09
N LYS A 537 -32.15 -9.75 10.83
CA LYS A 537 -33.54 -10.04 10.46
C LYS A 537 -33.77 -11.49 10.05
N THR A 538 -32.73 -12.31 10.05
CA THR A 538 -32.78 -13.73 9.69
C THR A 538 -32.75 -14.59 10.97
N SER A 539 -33.28 -15.81 10.87
CA SER A 539 -33.22 -16.81 11.95
C SER A 539 -31.89 -17.59 11.98
N ILE A 540 -30.83 -17.07 11.34
CA ILE A 540 -29.51 -17.72 11.24
C ILE A 540 -28.79 -17.59 12.57
N ASP A 541 -28.16 -18.69 13.01
CA ASP A 541 -27.32 -18.73 14.21
C ASP A 541 -26.18 -17.68 14.18
N PRO A 542 -25.84 -17.02 15.32
CA PRO A 542 -24.78 -16.01 15.38
C PRO A 542 -23.43 -16.50 14.87
N GLY A 543 -23.08 -17.78 15.07
CA GLY A 543 -21.87 -18.39 14.54
C GLY A 543 -21.86 -18.41 13.01
N ALA A 544 -22.96 -18.85 12.42
CA ALA A 544 -23.12 -18.87 10.96
C ALA A 544 -23.15 -17.48 10.34
N GLN A 545 -23.74 -16.47 11.03
CA GLN A 545 -23.71 -15.07 10.59
C GLN A 545 -22.27 -14.54 10.52
N THR A 546 -21.47 -14.83 11.55
CA THR A 546 -20.06 -14.41 11.61
C THR A 546 -19.24 -15.09 10.51
N ALA A 547 -19.45 -16.39 10.26
CA ALA A 547 -18.77 -17.11 9.19
C ALA A 547 -19.12 -16.56 7.81
N LEU A 548 -20.39 -16.21 7.56
CA LEU A 548 -20.87 -15.65 6.31
C LEU A 548 -20.25 -14.27 6.02
N VAL A 549 -20.25 -13.38 7.04
CA VAL A 549 -19.64 -12.03 6.92
C VAL A 549 -18.13 -12.14 6.66
N SER A 550 -17.45 -13.05 7.35
CA SER A 550 -16.01 -13.26 7.18
C SER A 550 -15.69 -13.84 5.80
N GLY A 551 -16.47 -14.83 5.34
CA GLY A 551 -16.31 -15.43 4.01
C GLY A 551 -16.47 -14.41 2.89
N ILE A 552 -17.52 -13.57 2.95
CA ILE A 552 -17.72 -12.48 1.97
C ILE A 552 -16.56 -11.49 2.02
N GLY A 553 -16.02 -11.22 3.22
CA GLY A 553 -14.86 -10.36 3.38
C GLY A 553 -13.62 -10.90 2.70
N TYR A 554 -13.30 -12.17 2.89
CA TYR A 554 -12.14 -12.80 2.25
C TYR A 554 -12.27 -12.83 0.73
N ILE A 555 -13.43 -13.22 0.21
CA ILE A 555 -13.70 -13.23 -1.22
C ILE A 555 -13.63 -11.83 -1.81
N GLY A 556 -14.25 -10.83 -1.16
CA GLY A 556 -14.26 -9.46 -1.62
C GLY A 556 -12.87 -8.82 -1.66
N ILE A 557 -12.05 -9.02 -0.61
CA ILE A 557 -10.67 -8.54 -0.57
C ILE A 557 -9.82 -9.22 -1.64
N PHE A 558 -9.99 -10.53 -1.84
CA PHE A 558 -9.29 -11.28 -2.88
C PHE A 558 -9.64 -10.76 -4.28
N LEU A 559 -10.92 -10.54 -4.58
CA LEU A 559 -11.36 -9.96 -5.84
C LEU A 559 -10.84 -8.54 -6.03
N ALA A 560 -10.86 -7.71 -4.98
CA ALA A 560 -10.30 -6.37 -5.02
C ALA A 560 -8.80 -6.40 -5.36
N ALA A 561 -8.05 -7.33 -4.77
CA ALA A 561 -6.63 -7.51 -5.08
C ALA A 561 -6.41 -7.97 -6.54
N LEU A 562 -7.19 -8.93 -7.04
CA LEU A 562 -7.10 -9.40 -8.43
C LEU A 562 -7.37 -8.27 -9.43
N VAL A 563 -8.44 -7.49 -9.23
CA VAL A 563 -8.79 -6.37 -10.10
C VAL A 563 -7.70 -5.29 -10.05
N ALA A 564 -7.18 -5.00 -8.86
CA ALA A 564 -6.11 -4.01 -8.71
C ALA A 564 -4.79 -4.46 -9.38
N ILE A 565 -4.41 -5.74 -9.26
CA ILE A 565 -3.21 -6.29 -9.92
C ILE A 565 -3.40 -6.31 -11.45
N SER A 566 -4.58 -6.71 -11.93
CA SER A 566 -4.89 -6.71 -13.36
C SER A 566 -4.86 -5.29 -13.96
N SER A 567 -5.23 -4.27 -13.17
CA SER A 567 -5.27 -2.88 -13.64
C SER A 567 -3.89 -2.28 -13.96
N ILE A 568 -2.81 -2.86 -13.42
CA ILE A 568 -1.42 -2.47 -13.70
C ILE A 568 -0.76 -3.30 -14.79
N GLY A 569 -1.55 -4.12 -15.53
CA GLY A 569 -1.09 -4.87 -16.69
C GLY A 569 -0.28 -6.13 -16.35
N ILE A 570 -0.28 -6.60 -15.09
CA ILE A 570 0.35 -7.88 -14.74
C ILE A 570 -0.48 -9.02 -15.30
N ASP A 571 0.14 -9.91 -16.07
CA ASP A 571 -0.51 -11.10 -16.61
C ASP A 571 -0.83 -12.09 -15.48
N LEU A 572 -2.13 -12.33 -15.30
CA LEU A 572 -2.67 -13.27 -14.31
C LEU A 572 -2.99 -14.64 -14.91
N SER A 573 -2.61 -14.94 -16.15
CA SER A 573 -2.95 -16.19 -16.84
C SER A 573 -2.47 -17.43 -16.10
N SER A 574 -1.26 -17.40 -15.56
CA SER A 574 -0.73 -18.49 -14.73
C SER A 574 -1.52 -18.68 -13.43
N LEU A 575 -1.93 -17.58 -12.80
CA LEU A 575 -2.77 -17.63 -11.59
C LEU A 575 -4.17 -18.16 -11.91
N ALA A 576 -4.73 -17.82 -13.09
CA ALA A 576 -6.01 -18.31 -13.54
C ALA A 576 -6.00 -19.84 -13.75
N ILE A 577 -4.91 -20.41 -14.28
CA ILE A 577 -4.74 -21.86 -14.42
C ILE A 577 -4.73 -22.54 -13.04
N VAL A 578 -3.96 -22.00 -12.09
CA VAL A 578 -3.89 -22.53 -10.71
C VAL A 578 -5.25 -22.40 -10.02
N ALA A 579 -5.92 -21.26 -10.16
CA ALA A 579 -7.25 -21.02 -9.60
C ALA A 579 -8.29 -21.98 -10.23
N GLY A 580 -8.19 -22.28 -11.53
CA GLY A 580 -9.00 -23.27 -12.21
C GLY A 580 -8.83 -24.67 -11.63
N ALA A 581 -7.59 -25.11 -11.46
CA ALA A 581 -7.28 -26.42 -10.85
C ALA A 581 -7.77 -26.49 -9.39
N LEU A 582 -7.58 -25.44 -8.62
CA LEU A 582 -8.06 -25.33 -7.24
C LEU A 582 -9.59 -25.36 -7.17
N SER A 583 -10.27 -24.66 -8.11
CA SER A 583 -11.74 -24.63 -8.18
C SER A 583 -12.32 -26.03 -8.44
N VAL A 584 -11.67 -26.83 -9.31
CA VAL A 584 -12.04 -28.22 -9.55
C VAL A 584 -11.87 -29.06 -8.28
N GLY A 585 -10.74 -28.90 -7.57
CA GLY A 585 -10.49 -29.57 -6.29
C GLY A 585 -11.51 -29.21 -5.20
N ILE A 586 -11.83 -27.93 -5.07
CA ILE A 586 -12.88 -27.45 -4.15
C ILE A 586 -14.24 -27.98 -4.56
N GLY A 587 -14.55 -28.00 -5.88
CA GLY A 587 -15.80 -28.56 -6.42
C GLY A 587 -16.00 -30.01 -6.01
N PHE A 588 -14.98 -30.83 -6.15
CA PHE A 588 -15.03 -32.25 -5.68
C PHE A 588 -15.17 -32.35 -4.16
N GLY A 589 -14.47 -31.49 -3.40
CA GLY A 589 -14.60 -31.45 -1.93
C GLY A 589 -15.98 -31.03 -1.43
N LEU A 590 -16.70 -30.19 -2.20
CA LEU A 590 -18.04 -29.71 -1.87
C LEU A 590 -19.17 -30.54 -2.49
N GLN A 591 -18.87 -31.53 -3.34
CA GLN A 591 -19.84 -32.31 -4.09
C GLN A 591 -20.97 -32.87 -3.22
N ASN A 592 -20.63 -33.50 -2.10
CA ASN A 592 -21.60 -34.07 -1.17
C ASN A 592 -22.47 -33.01 -0.50
N ILE A 593 -21.95 -31.83 -0.22
CA ILE A 593 -22.70 -30.74 0.40
C ILE A 593 -23.72 -30.19 -0.61
N VAL A 594 -23.28 -29.94 -1.84
CA VAL A 594 -24.15 -29.46 -2.92
C VAL A 594 -25.22 -30.50 -3.27
N SER A 595 -24.86 -31.79 -3.37
CA SER A 595 -25.81 -32.89 -3.61
C SER A 595 -26.92 -32.92 -2.55
N ASN A 596 -26.56 -32.88 -1.29
CA ASN A 596 -27.52 -32.86 -0.19
C ASN A 596 -28.41 -31.60 -0.18
N PHE A 597 -27.85 -30.44 -0.52
CA PHE A 597 -28.59 -29.21 -0.65
C PHE A 597 -29.63 -29.25 -1.76
N VAL A 598 -29.22 -29.67 -2.95
CA VAL A 598 -30.12 -29.84 -4.12
C VAL A 598 -31.20 -30.86 -3.82
N SER A 599 -30.82 -32.00 -3.23
CA SER A 599 -31.78 -33.03 -2.80
C SER A 599 -32.80 -32.51 -1.77
N GLY A 600 -32.33 -31.64 -0.84
CA GLY A 600 -33.23 -30.98 0.10
C GLY A 600 -34.26 -30.07 -0.60
N ILE A 601 -33.86 -29.35 -1.62
CA ILE A 601 -34.77 -28.53 -2.43
C ILE A 601 -35.78 -29.41 -3.18
N ILE A 602 -35.30 -30.52 -3.78
CA ILE A 602 -36.17 -31.50 -4.50
C ILE A 602 -37.22 -32.07 -3.55
N LEU A 603 -36.81 -32.51 -2.33
CA LEU A 603 -37.73 -33.02 -1.33
C LEU A 603 -38.81 -32.01 -0.95
N LEU A 604 -38.47 -30.72 -0.83
CA LEU A 604 -39.41 -29.64 -0.47
C LEU A 604 -40.37 -29.28 -1.61
N ILE A 605 -39.93 -29.41 -2.89
CA ILE A 605 -40.73 -29.06 -4.07
C ILE A 605 -41.62 -30.24 -4.46
N GLU A 606 -41.04 -31.44 -4.67
CA GLU A 606 -41.75 -32.63 -5.18
C GLU A 606 -42.48 -33.37 -4.06
N ARG A 607 -42.05 -33.21 -2.83
CA ARG A 607 -42.64 -33.82 -1.62
C ARG A 607 -42.88 -35.32 -1.74
N PRO A 608 -41.90 -36.11 -2.14
CA PRO A 608 -42.03 -37.58 -2.09
C PRO A 608 -42.16 -38.04 -0.64
N VAL A 609 -41.59 -37.28 0.29
CA VAL A 609 -41.65 -37.43 1.73
C VAL A 609 -42.02 -36.07 2.33
N SER A 610 -42.93 -36.06 3.30
CA SER A 610 -43.41 -34.85 4.00
C SER A 610 -43.19 -34.96 5.48
N GLU A 611 -43.15 -33.83 6.19
CA GLU A 611 -43.14 -33.84 7.65
C GLU A 611 -44.39 -34.46 8.18
N GLY A 612 -44.27 -35.39 9.14
CA GLY A 612 -45.35 -36.21 9.67
C GLY A 612 -45.53 -37.57 9.02
N ASP A 613 -44.91 -37.85 7.84
CA ASP A 613 -44.95 -39.12 7.18
C ASP A 613 -44.25 -40.22 8.02
N TRP A 614 -44.84 -41.42 8.07
CA TRP A 614 -44.16 -42.61 8.51
C TRP A 614 -43.43 -43.25 7.34
N ILE A 615 -42.12 -43.25 7.44
CA ILE A 615 -41.27 -43.78 6.38
C ILE A 615 -40.29 -44.85 6.90
N GLU A 616 -39.81 -45.66 5.97
CA GLU A 616 -38.69 -46.56 6.18
C GLU A 616 -37.59 -46.27 5.17
N VAL A 617 -36.39 -46.06 5.67
CA VAL A 617 -35.18 -45.79 4.89
C VAL A 617 -33.99 -46.54 5.50
N GLY A 618 -33.24 -47.30 4.67
CA GLY A 618 -32.09 -48.09 5.17
C GLY A 618 -32.43 -49.06 6.29
N GLY A 619 -33.66 -49.64 6.29
CA GLY A 619 -34.15 -50.58 7.31
C GLY A 619 -34.50 -49.92 8.66
N LYS A 620 -34.58 -48.62 8.72
CA LYS A 620 -35.00 -47.84 9.89
C LYS A 620 -36.35 -47.21 9.63
N MET A 621 -37.27 -47.38 10.57
CA MET A 621 -38.65 -46.87 10.52
C MET A 621 -38.85 -45.73 11.48
N GLY A 622 -39.60 -44.70 11.08
CA GLY A 622 -39.97 -43.62 11.96
C GLY A 622 -40.78 -42.50 11.29
N TYR A 623 -41.13 -41.49 12.07
CA TYR A 623 -41.85 -40.32 11.57
C TYR A 623 -40.88 -39.22 11.17
N VAL A 624 -41.08 -38.63 10.02
CA VAL A 624 -40.31 -37.42 9.58
C VAL A 624 -40.70 -36.24 10.45
N ARG A 625 -39.74 -35.67 11.17
CA ARG A 625 -40.00 -34.55 12.08
C ARG A 625 -39.64 -33.22 11.41
N ASN A 626 -38.57 -33.17 10.66
CA ASN A 626 -38.12 -31.93 10.00
C ASN A 626 -37.27 -32.27 8.80
N ILE A 627 -37.47 -31.54 7.69
CA ILE A 627 -36.66 -31.60 6.48
C ILE A 627 -35.81 -30.30 6.46
N SER A 628 -34.53 -30.44 6.82
CA SER A 628 -33.57 -29.33 6.81
C SER A 628 -32.85 -29.24 5.47
N VAL A 629 -32.02 -28.20 5.28
CA VAL A 629 -31.31 -27.90 4.04
C VAL A 629 -30.47 -29.06 3.51
N ARG A 630 -29.83 -29.86 4.37
CA ARG A 630 -28.92 -30.93 3.99
C ARG A 630 -29.34 -32.33 4.47
N SER A 631 -30.24 -32.39 5.43
CA SER A 631 -30.61 -33.64 6.10
C SER A 631 -32.04 -33.62 6.58
N THR A 632 -32.65 -34.76 6.65
CA THR A 632 -33.98 -34.99 7.19
C THR A 632 -33.87 -35.72 8.54
N ARG A 633 -34.60 -35.24 9.54
CA ARG A 633 -34.67 -35.83 10.86
C ARG A 633 -35.89 -36.75 10.96
N ILE A 634 -35.64 -38.02 11.28
CA ILE A 634 -36.65 -39.05 11.46
C ILE A 634 -36.63 -39.50 12.91
N GLU A 635 -37.75 -39.39 13.62
CA GLU A 635 -37.92 -39.91 14.97
C GLU A 635 -38.43 -41.36 14.90
N THR A 636 -37.63 -42.29 15.43
CA THR A 636 -38.01 -43.71 15.48
C THR A 636 -39.07 -43.98 16.55
N PHE A 637 -39.67 -45.17 16.53
CA PHE A 637 -40.59 -45.58 17.56
C PHE A 637 -39.93 -45.70 18.94
N ASP A 638 -38.61 -45.86 19.03
CA ASP A 638 -37.85 -45.89 20.26
C ASP A 638 -37.46 -44.51 20.76
N ARG A 639 -38.04 -43.41 20.17
CA ARG A 639 -37.77 -42.00 20.53
C ARG A 639 -36.34 -41.56 20.25
N SER A 640 -35.63 -42.26 19.36
CA SER A 640 -34.33 -41.81 18.90
C SER A 640 -34.44 -41.02 17.60
N ASP A 641 -33.58 -40.02 17.42
CA ASP A 641 -33.51 -39.25 16.18
C ASP A 641 -32.49 -39.87 15.23
N ILE A 642 -32.89 -40.15 14.02
CA ILE A 642 -32.02 -40.54 12.88
C ILE A 642 -31.92 -39.35 11.96
N ILE A 643 -30.66 -38.93 11.68
CA ILE A 643 -30.39 -37.86 10.74
C ILE A 643 -29.93 -38.49 9.42
N VAL A 644 -30.78 -38.41 8.41
CA VAL A 644 -30.55 -38.99 7.08
C VAL A 644 -30.12 -37.86 6.12
N PRO A 645 -29.00 -37.97 5.40
CA PRO A 645 -28.66 -37.07 4.32
C PRO A 645 -29.78 -36.99 3.27
N ASN A 646 -30.12 -35.79 2.80
CA ASN A 646 -31.20 -35.63 1.83
C ASN A 646 -30.94 -36.39 0.51
N ALA A 647 -29.65 -36.48 0.13
CA ALA A 647 -29.25 -37.23 -1.07
C ALA A 647 -29.66 -38.71 -0.97
N ASP A 648 -29.63 -39.34 0.20
CA ASP A 648 -30.00 -40.73 0.40
C ASP A 648 -31.51 -40.94 0.24
N LEU A 649 -32.33 -39.95 0.61
CA LEU A 649 -33.79 -39.98 0.43
C LEU A 649 -34.22 -39.79 -1.01
N VAL A 650 -33.41 -39.04 -1.81
CA VAL A 650 -33.72 -38.79 -3.24
C VAL A 650 -33.18 -39.93 -4.14
N ALA A 651 -31.98 -40.41 -3.86
CA ALA A 651 -31.31 -41.43 -4.67
C ALA A 651 -31.61 -42.85 -4.20
N GLY A 652 -31.98 -43.05 -2.92
CA GLY A 652 -32.27 -44.34 -2.33
C GLY A 652 -33.71 -44.76 -2.46
N VAL A 653 -34.00 -46.02 -2.07
CA VAL A 653 -35.37 -46.52 -1.97
C VAL A 653 -35.93 -46.13 -0.61
N VAL A 654 -37.05 -45.44 -0.64
CA VAL A 654 -37.81 -45.03 0.56
C VAL A 654 -39.19 -45.59 0.49
N THR A 655 -39.58 -46.33 1.53
CA THR A 655 -40.98 -46.77 1.69
C THR A 655 -41.74 -45.73 2.52
N ASN A 656 -42.76 -45.12 1.92
CA ASN A 656 -43.64 -44.20 2.63
C ASN A 656 -44.98 -44.84 2.90
N TYR A 657 -45.31 -45.09 4.15
CA TYR A 657 -46.50 -45.77 4.56
C TYR A 657 -47.76 -44.90 4.64
N THR A 658 -47.59 -43.60 4.65
CA THR A 658 -48.69 -42.63 4.91
C THR A 658 -48.88 -41.62 3.79
N ARG A 659 -48.13 -41.73 2.66
CA ARG A 659 -48.27 -40.79 1.55
C ARG A 659 -49.61 -40.90 0.86
N GLY A 660 -50.38 -39.82 0.92
CA GLY A 660 -51.67 -39.71 0.22
C GLY A 660 -52.85 -40.34 0.96
N ASN A 661 -52.64 -41.41 1.70
CA ASN A 661 -53.63 -42.03 2.60
C ASN A 661 -52.94 -42.84 3.72
N THR A 662 -53.67 -43.27 4.71
CA THR A 662 -53.18 -44.07 5.84
C THR A 662 -53.46 -45.58 5.69
N LEU A 663 -53.91 -46.03 4.53
CA LEU A 663 -54.22 -47.43 4.31
C LEU A 663 -52.92 -48.25 4.26
N GLY A 664 -52.83 -49.27 5.07
CA GLY A 664 -51.69 -50.15 5.11
C GLY A 664 -52.04 -51.62 5.27
N ARG A 665 -51.19 -52.53 4.87
CA ARG A 665 -51.40 -53.98 5.00
C ARG A 665 -50.69 -54.50 6.23
N VAL A 666 -51.40 -55.17 7.13
CA VAL A 666 -50.79 -55.99 8.16
C VAL A 666 -50.66 -57.44 7.70
N ILE A 667 -49.54 -58.04 8.01
CA ILE A 667 -49.30 -59.50 7.78
C ILE A 667 -49.05 -60.12 9.16
N VAL A 668 -49.89 -61.15 9.49
CA VAL A 668 -49.73 -61.89 10.73
C VAL A 668 -49.43 -63.39 10.35
N PRO A 669 -48.19 -63.84 10.54
CA PRO A 669 -47.80 -65.18 10.36
C PRO A 669 -48.33 -66.09 11.49
N VAL A 670 -48.84 -67.22 11.19
CA VAL A 670 -49.38 -68.19 12.14
C VAL A 670 -48.96 -69.60 11.74
N GLY A 671 -48.47 -70.39 12.70
CA GLY A 671 -48.09 -71.78 12.47
C GLY A 671 -48.98 -72.77 13.27
N VAL A 672 -49.50 -73.79 12.62
CA VAL A 672 -50.29 -74.85 13.26
C VAL A 672 -49.63 -76.20 13.08
N ALA A 673 -49.90 -77.20 13.94
CA ALA A 673 -49.35 -78.54 13.88
C ALA A 673 -49.75 -79.31 12.59
N TYR A 674 -48.86 -80.17 12.13
CA TYR A 674 -49.16 -81.08 11.01
C TYR A 674 -50.34 -82.02 11.41
N GLY A 675 -51.22 -82.20 10.47
CA GLY A 675 -52.45 -83.00 10.68
C GLY A 675 -53.65 -82.13 11.03
N THR A 676 -53.51 -80.81 11.27
CA THR A 676 -54.63 -79.92 11.47
C THR A 676 -55.41 -79.66 10.18
N ASP A 677 -56.74 -79.61 10.26
CA ASP A 677 -57.59 -79.23 9.13
C ASP A 677 -57.33 -77.84 8.62
N THR A 678 -56.63 -77.69 7.51
CA THR A 678 -56.19 -76.47 6.93
C THR A 678 -57.36 -75.55 6.54
N LYS A 679 -58.48 -76.09 6.11
CA LYS A 679 -59.66 -75.33 5.71
C LYS A 679 -60.42 -74.77 6.90
N HIS A 680 -60.40 -75.51 8.02
CA HIS A 680 -60.95 -75.03 9.27
C HIS A 680 -60.10 -73.83 9.84
N VAL A 681 -58.79 -74.00 9.86
CA VAL A 681 -57.89 -72.93 10.27
C VAL A 681 -58.10 -71.71 9.38
N GLU A 682 -58.16 -71.85 8.06
CA GLU A 682 -58.36 -70.70 7.14
C GLU A 682 -59.65 -69.93 7.48
N ARG A 683 -60.78 -70.67 7.75
CA ARG A 683 -62.07 -70.01 8.15
C ARG A 683 -61.95 -69.24 9.45
N LEU A 684 -61.34 -69.82 10.48
CA LEU A 684 -61.16 -69.16 11.76
C LEU A 684 -60.28 -67.88 11.67
N LEU A 685 -59.18 -68.01 10.94
CA LEU A 685 -58.31 -66.85 10.77
C LEU A 685 -58.98 -65.71 9.96
N LEU A 686 -59.85 -66.10 8.97
CA LEU A 686 -60.66 -65.14 8.21
C LEU A 686 -61.69 -64.43 9.14
N GLU A 687 -62.36 -65.20 10.01
CA GLU A 687 -63.34 -64.68 10.94
C GLU A 687 -62.66 -63.71 11.96
N ILE A 688 -61.56 -64.10 12.53
CA ILE A 688 -60.78 -63.24 13.47
C ILE A 688 -60.42 -61.97 12.77
N ALA A 689 -59.85 -62.00 11.55
CA ALA A 689 -59.43 -60.84 10.82
C ALA A 689 -60.60 -59.92 10.42
N GLY A 690 -61.73 -60.53 10.00
CA GLY A 690 -62.94 -59.81 9.57
C GLY A 690 -63.69 -59.14 10.67
N ASN A 691 -63.63 -59.65 11.90
CA ASN A 691 -64.27 -59.08 13.08
C ASN A 691 -63.48 -57.89 13.72
N HIS A 692 -62.20 -57.66 13.35
CA HIS A 692 -61.40 -56.61 13.93
C HIS A 692 -61.80 -55.21 13.39
N PRO A 693 -62.16 -54.25 14.26
CA PRO A 693 -62.76 -52.95 13.87
C PRO A 693 -61.89 -52.07 12.97
N LEU A 694 -60.57 -52.25 13.00
CA LEU A 694 -59.62 -51.45 12.23
C LEU A 694 -59.22 -52.14 10.92
N VAL A 695 -59.70 -53.40 10.67
CA VAL A 695 -59.54 -54.11 9.40
C VAL A 695 -60.64 -53.68 8.44
N MET A 696 -60.26 -53.42 7.20
CA MET A 696 -61.24 -53.08 6.15
C MET A 696 -61.98 -54.29 5.65
N GLY A 697 -63.28 -54.16 5.38
CA GLY A 697 -64.10 -55.18 4.74
C GLY A 697 -63.98 -55.18 3.23
N ASP A 698 -63.54 -54.10 2.62
CA ASP A 698 -63.25 -53.95 1.22
C ASP A 698 -61.94 -53.18 1.00
N PRO A 699 -60.88 -53.80 0.47
CA PRO A 699 -60.78 -55.22 0.16
C PRO A 699 -60.80 -56.09 1.40
N ALA A 700 -61.53 -57.20 1.30
CA ALA A 700 -61.70 -58.15 2.43
C ALA A 700 -60.33 -58.79 2.82
N PRO A 701 -60.14 -59.09 4.12
CA PRO A 701 -58.98 -59.86 4.54
C PRO A 701 -58.97 -61.22 3.93
N TYR A 702 -57.79 -61.74 3.68
CA TYR A 702 -57.60 -63.10 3.15
C TYR A 702 -56.47 -63.83 3.85
N VAL A 703 -56.53 -65.15 3.85
CA VAL A 703 -55.53 -66.00 4.48
C VAL A 703 -54.79 -66.76 3.36
N VAL A 704 -53.48 -66.75 3.51
CA VAL A 704 -52.57 -67.47 2.60
C VAL A 704 -51.98 -68.64 3.41
N PHE A 705 -52.15 -69.86 2.87
CA PHE A 705 -51.37 -71.03 3.30
C PHE A 705 -49.99 -70.88 2.63
N SER A 706 -49.01 -70.41 3.33
CA SER A 706 -47.75 -69.85 2.78
C SER A 706 -46.74 -70.98 2.53
N ALA A 707 -46.63 -71.96 3.40
CA ALA A 707 -45.67 -73.09 3.22
C ALA A 707 -45.93 -74.24 4.19
N PHE A 708 -45.44 -75.40 3.84
CA PHE A 708 -45.16 -76.53 4.75
C PHE A 708 -43.83 -76.23 5.41
N GLY A 709 -43.85 -75.75 6.65
CA GLY A 709 -42.61 -75.36 7.40
C GLY A 709 -41.98 -76.57 8.08
N ASP A 710 -40.77 -76.38 8.63
CA ASP A 710 -39.96 -77.45 9.26
C ASP A 710 -40.72 -78.15 10.42
N SER A 711 -41.59 -77.42 11.12
CA SER A 711 -42.31 -77.92 12.31
C SER A 711 -43.78 -77.52 12.33
N SER A 712 -44.29 -76.79 11.36
CA SER A 712 -45.65 -76.26 11.32
C SER A 712 -46.18 -76.08 9.88
N LEU A 713 -47.50 -76.07 9.72
CA LEU A 713 -48.19 -75.60 8.55
C LEU A 713 -48.34 -74.07 8.69
N ASN A 714 -47.68 -73.28 7.80
CA ASN A 714 -47.59 -71.88 7.92
C ASN A 714 -48.69 -71.15 7.16
N PHE A 715 -49.42 -70.28 7.90
CA PHE A 715 -50.46 -69.45 7.37
C PHE A 715 -50.08 -67.96 7.57
N GLU A 716 -50.59 -67.07 6.76
CA GLU A 716 -50.48 -65.61 6.92
C GLU A 716 -51.87 -65.01 6.76
N ILE A 717 -52.30 -64.24 7.78
CA ILE A 717 -53.41 -63.32 7.64
C ILE A 717 -52.86 -62.09 6.90
N ARG A 718 -53.50 -61.69 5.82
CA ARG A 718 -53.19 -60.45 5.07
C ARG A 718 -54.42 -59.56 5.08
N ALA A 719 -54.42 -58.51 5.85
CA ALA A 719 -55.52 -57.60 5.99
C ALA A 719 -55.09 -56.12 5.73
N ILE A 720 -55.98 -55.34 5.11
CA ILE A 720 -55.78 -53.92 4.90
C ILE A 720 -56.38 -53.22 6.10
N LEU A 721 -55.61 -52.30 6.69
CA LEU A 721 -56.00 -51.46 7.82
C LEU A 721 -56.48 -50.10 7.32
N ARG A 722 -57.46 -49.52 8.05
CA ARG A 722 -57.93 -48.15 7.80
C ARG A 722 -56.87 -47.11 8.19
N ASP A 723 -56.02 -47.48 9.12
CA ASP A 723 -54.90 -46.63 9.57
C ASP A 723 -53.68 -47.51 9.84
N VAL A 724 -52.65 -47.35 9.00
CA VAL A 724 -51.36 -48.06 9.11
C VAL A 724 -50.65 -47.74 10.43
N ASN A 725 -50.88 -46.59 11.02
CA ASN A 725 -50.31 -46.21 12.34
C ASN A 725 -50.72 -47.18 13.46
N ALA A 726 -51.86 -47.89 13.29
CA ALA A 726 -52.34 -48.89 14.25
C ALA A 726 -51.80 -50.31 13.97
N MET A 727 -50.91 -50.50 12.96
CA MET A 727 -50.41 -51.79 12.50
C MET A 727 -49.90 -52.69 13.62
N LEU A 728 -49.03 -52.16 14.51
CA LEU A 728 -48.45 -52.91 15.61
C LEU A 728 -49.50 -53.34 16.65
N ARG A 729 -50.45 -52.46 16.92
CA ARG A 729 -51.57 -52.72 17.82
C ARG A 729 -52.47 -53.79 17.24
N VAL A 730 -52.89 -53.61 16.00
CA VAL A 730 -53.75 -54.58 15.32
C VAL A 730 -53.10 -55.97 15.23
N LYS A 731 -51.81 -56.01 14.94
CA LYS A 731 -51.04 -57.26 14.93
C LYS A 731 -51.03 -57.94 16.29
N THR A 732 -50.91 -57.14 17.39
CA THR A 732 -50.94 -57.67 18.75
C THR A 732 -52.36 -58.18 19.08
N ASP A 733 -53.41 -57.41 18.75
CA ASP A 733 -54.80 -57.75 19.03
C ASP A 733 -55.16 -59.05 18.27
N LEU A 734 -54.84 -59.20 16.95
CA LEU A 734 -55.02 -60.39 16.21
C LEU A 734 -54.26 -61.62 16.75
N ASN A 735 -52.98 -61.42 17.20
CA ASN A 735 -52.23 -62.52 17.81
C ASN A 735 -52.90 -63.02 19.10
N HIS A 736 -53.43 -62.11 19.97
CA HIS A 736 -54.17 -62.52 21.18
C HIS A 736 -55.45 -63.26 20.84
N GLU A 737 -56.19 -62.77 19.87
CA GLU A 737 -57.45 -63.40 19.46
C GLU A 737 -57.15 -64.77 18.81
N ILE A 738 -56.15 -64.93 17.96
CA ILE A 738 -55.69 -66.19 17.38
C ILE A 738 -55.33 -67.15 18.52
N ALA A 739 -54.59 -66.74 19.48
CA ALA A 739 -54.18 -67.59 20.63
C ALA A 739 -55.44 -68.10 21.40
N ALA A 740 -56.37 -67.21 21.69
CA ALA A 740 -57.60 -67.54 22.41
C ALA A 740 -58.51 -68.50 21.61
N VAL A 741 -58.74 -68.19 20.35
CA VAL A 741 -59.59 -69.06 19.47
C VAL A 741 -58.97 -70.42 19.22
N PHE A 742 -57.64 -70.45 18.95
CA PHE A 742 -56.95 -71.73 18.76
C PHE A 742 -56.95 -72.61 19.99
N GLN A 743 -56.83 -72.03 21.19
CA GLN A 743 -56.95 -72.75 22.42
C GLN A 743 -58.39 -73.28 22.65
N ALA A 744 -59.44 -72.53 22.29
CA ALA A 744 -60.83 -72.93 22.38
C ALA A 744 -61.18 -74.04 21.38
N GLU A 745 -60.64 -73.98 20.18
CA GLU A 745 -60.88 -74.95 19.10
C GLU A 745 -59.89 -76.15 19.17
N GLY A 746 -59.01 -76.17 20.16
CA GLY A 746 -58.07 -77.29 20.32
C GLY A 746 -57.00 -77.35 19.17
N ILE A 747 -56.74 -76.26 18.47
CA ILE A 747 -55.72 -76.18 17.41
C ILE A 747 -54.36 -76.00 18.10
N GLU A 748 -53.47 -76.97 17.83
CA GLU A 748 -52.13 -76.96 18.42
C GLU A 748 -51.18 -76.08 17.60
N MET A 749 -50.50 -75.19 18.33
CA MET A 749 -49.35 -74.43 17.82
C MET A 749 -48.04 -75.18 18.20
N PRO A 750 -47.40 -75.82 17.30
CA PRO A 750 -46.35 -76.79 17.63
C PRO A 750 -45.07 -76.12 18.11
N PHE A 751 -44.44 -76.77 19.06
CA PHE A 751 -43.03 -76.51 19.37
C PHE A 751 -42.14 -77.01 18.21
N VAL A 752 -40.90 -76.56 18.20
CA VAL A 752 -39.91 -77.04 17.21
C VAL A 752 -39.80 -78.53 17.34
N GLN A 753 -40.16 -79.27 16.24
CA GLN A 753 -40.09 -80.70 16.15
C GLN A 753 -38.66 -81.12 15.74
N ARG A 754 -38.14 -82.18 16.40
CA ARG A 754 -36.86 -82.76 16.04
C ARG A 754 -36.94 -84.25 16.07
N ASP A 755 -36.65 -84.92 15.01
CA ASP A 755 -36.48 -86.36 14.97
C ASP A 755 -35.09 -86.69 15.51
N ILE A 756 -35.06 -87.44 16.63
CA ILE A 756 -33.81 -87.88 17.25
C ILE A 756 -33.57 -89.32 16.95
N TRP A 757 -32.53 -89.63 16.17
CA TRP A 757 -32.09 -90.96 15.91
C TRP A 757 -31.07 -91.38 16.92
N LEU A 758 -31.44 -92.21 17.89
CA LEU A 758 -30.55 -92.79 18.88
C LEU A 758 -29.82 -93.94 18.25
N ARG A 759 -28.49 -93.82 18.01
CA ARG A 759 -27.68 -94.90 17.44
C ARG A 759 -27.39 -96.05 18.39
N ASN A 760 -27.65 -95.94 19.70
CA ASN A 760 -27.52 -96.96 20.75
C ASN A 760 -28.76 -96.94 21.71
N PRO A 761 -29.93 -97.41 21.23
CA PRO A 761 -31.17 -97.38 22.01
C PRO A 761 -31.08 -98.26 23.27
N GLU A 762 -30.20 -99.22 23.33
CA GLU A 762 -29.96 -100.11 24.47
C GLU A 762 -29.58 -99.31 25.73
N ALA A 763 -28.85 -98.17 25.60
CA ALA A 763 -28.43 -97.32 26.71
C ALA A 763 -29.64 -96.74 27.48
N LEU A 764 -30.79 -96.54 26.87
CA LEU A 764 -32.05 -96.11 27.52
C LEU A 764 -32.79 -97.24 28.25
N THR A 765 -32.61 -98.47 27.80
CA THR A 765 -33.22 -99.62 28.42
C THR A 765 -32.48 -100.14 29.64
N ASP A 766 -31.14 -99.95 29.69
CA ASP A 766 -30.34 -100.30 30.82
C ASP A 766 -30.54 -99.34 32.00
N GLY A 767 -30.77 -98.03 31.73
CA GLY A 767 -31.13 -97.06 32.76
C GLY A 767 -32.46 -97.33 33.46
N ALA A 768 -33.45 -97.96 32.74
CA ALA A 768 -34.75 -98.27 33.31
C ALA A 768 -34.73 -99.58 34.14
N LYS A 769 -33.77 -100.46 33.92
CA LYS A 769 -33.55 -101.66 34.73
C LYS A 769 -32.80 -101.34 36.05
N SER A 770 -31.97 -100.35 36.09
CA SER A 770 -31.26 -99.97 37.29
C SER A 770 -32.16 -99.25 38.34
N SER A 771 -33.25 -98.63 37.98
CA SER A 771 -34.18 -97.89 38.87
C SER A 771 -35.22 -98.82 39.57
N LYS A 772 -35.27 -100.14 39.25
CA LYS A 772 -36.13 -101.15 39.90
C LYS A 772 -35.44 -102.08 40.88
N SER A 773 -34.16 -101.84 41.21
CA SER A 773 -33.41 -102.58 42.24
C SER A 773 -32.70 -101.59 43.20
N GLY A 774 -33.44 -100.77 43.87
CA GLY A 774 -32.98 -99.92 44.94
C GLY A 774 -34.13 -99.54 45.87
#